data_009eeb8490eefbc30c4de80a746478f0
#
_entry.id   009eeb8490eefbc30c4de80a746478f0
#
_cell.length_a   1.000
_cell.length_b   1.000
_cell.length_c   1.000
_cell.angle_alpha   90.00
_cell.angle_beta   90.00
_cell.angle_gamma   90.00
#
_symmetry.space_group_name_H-M   'P 1'
#
loop_
_entity.id
_entity.type
_entity.pdbx_description
1 polymer ?
#
loop_
_entity_poly.entity_id
_entity_poly.type
_entity_poly.pdbx_seq_one_letter_code
_entity_poly.pdbx_strand_id
1 'polypeptide(L)'
;MMLDGQFDDTDYLKKGIAMTLLNAAGLELSFGTHNVFGDVGFLIDERDHVGLVGVNGCGKTSLFKVLTGEYQPDAGSFGKSKLARVGYVEQFAINSSRTVLDELLTVFDDLKEIDRRLAELGELISENQGDIGPLIDEQHRLTEEFNDRGGLTYRSRARSALLGLGFTEAQLSQGVYTLSGGQRSKVQLCKMLLSGSNLLLLDEPTNHLDISSVEWLEDFLRSFRGAYIVISHDRYFLDRVTNKTFELENAKLTVYGGNYSYYIDKKAENRVIAIRHFENTSREIKRVEGIVEQQRRWNREKNIRTAESKLKQIERLKKTLVAVDRLPENFSFNFPVKNESGNDVLKGVDLSFAYGAKEIFRDVCIDIKKGERVFLLGPNGCGKTTLFKMLCSRLGGTKGYISLGSNVDIGYYDQTQESLHDAKTVLYEVWDEYPRMTETEVRSSLAAFLFKGDDVFKSIGDLSGGERARVAILKLMLSRCNLLLLDEPTNHLDIISREALEMALTCYEGTIFMVSHDRYFINRLADRIYYMDNGSVTEYVGNYDSFVEYRAARSQPSGDASPAPVNAEKEKRVSDYKQRKEAAAAERKRQKQIENAEQDIERLENELSELNERMTLPEVSSDYAGIMELTKQAAEMQEKIDGLYALLDELYD
;
A
#
# COMPACT_ATOMS: atom_id res chain seq x y z
N MET A 1 17.47 -18.54 46.05
CA MET A 1 16.18 -18.94 46.62
C MET A 1 15.22 -18.89 45.43
N MET A 2 15.06 -20.05 44.79
CA MET A 2 14.23 -20.26 43.61
C MET A 2 12.75 -20.21 44.05
N LEU A 3 11.96 -19.40 43.38
CA LEU A 3 10.49 -19.44 43.46
C LEU A 3 9.99 -20.08 42.16
N ASP A 4 9.85 -21.41 42.20
CA ASP A 4 9.02 -22.17 41.25
C ASP A 4 7.56 -21.85 41.56
N GLY A 5 7.00 -20.86 40.87
CA GLY A 5 5.56 -20.61 40.81
C GLY A 5 5.00 -21.32 39.61
N GLN A 6 4.48 -22.53 39.78
CA GLN A 6 3.55 -23.14 38.84
C GLN A 6 2.30 -22.27 38.78
N PHE A 7 2.15 -21.46 37.73
CA PHE A 7 0.91 -20.79 37.41
C PHE A 7 -0.02 -21.76 36.67
N ASP A 8 -1.18 -22.00 37.27
CA ASP A 8 -2.22 -22.89 36.74
C ASP A 8 -2.99 -22.13 35.62
N ASP A 9 -2.77 -22.54 34.36
CA ASP A 9 -3.35 -21.90 33.15
C ASP A 9 -4.89 -21.91 33.12
N THR A 10 -5.55 -22.69 33.99
CA THR A 10 -7.02 -22.79 34.06
C THR A 10 -7.71 -21.61 34.77
N ASP A 11 -6.97 -20.78 35.52
CA ASP A 11 -7.52 -19.67 36.29
C ASP A 11 -7.68 -18.36 35.46
N TYR A 12 -6.97 -18.26 34.33
CA TYR A 12 -7.02 -17.11 33.43
C TYR A 12 -8.29 -17.09 32.57
N LEU A 13 -8.79 -18.25 32.17
CA LEU A 13 -10.04 -18.37 31.38
C LEU A 13 -11.29 -17.90 32.15
N LYS A 14 -11.24 -17.89 33.49
CA LYS A 14 -12.35 -17.45 34.35
C LYS A 14 -12.38 -15.95 34.61
N LYS A 15 -11.28 -15.22 34.33
CA LYS A 15 -11.15 -13.78 34.68
C LYS A 15 -11.25 -12.82 33.51
N GLY A 16 -11.44 -13.31 32.26
CA GLY A 16 -11.53 -12.43 31.07
C GLY A 16 -10.22 -11.69 30.74
N ILE A 17 -9.08 -12.16 31.24
CA ILE A 17 -7.74 -11.60 30.96
C ILE A 17 -7.30 -12.21 29.63
N ALA A 18 -7.00 -11.36 28.63
CA ALA A 18 -6.49 -11.81 27.34
C ALA A 18 -5.17 -12.57 27.57
N MET A 19 -5.05 -13.74 26.94
CA MET A 19 -3.85 -14.57 27.07
C MET A 19 -2.80 -14.10 26.06
N THR A 20 -1.60 -13.78 26.55
CA THR A 20 -0.48 -13.40 25.71
C THR A 20 0.09 -14.63 25.00
N LEU A 21 0.08 -14.65 23.68
CA LEU A 21 0.63 -15.72 22.84
C LEU A 21 2.13 -15.55 22.60
N LEU A 22 2.59 -14.30 22.46
CA LEU A 22 3.98 -13.99 22.15
C LEU A 22 4.41 -12.69 22.84
N ASN A 23 5.61 -12.73 23.44
CA ASN A 23 6.26 -11.58 24.06
C ASN A 23 7.66 -11.42 23.48
N ALA A 24 7.99 -10.24 22.98
CA ALA A 24 9.30 -9.86 22.50
C ALA A 24 9.83 -8.69 23.34
N ALA A 25 11.08 -8.75 23.78
CA ALA A 25 11.69 -7.71 24.60
C ALA A 25 13.13 -7.44 24.16
N GLY A 26 13.39 -6.20 23.72
CA GLY A 26 14.72 -5.71 23.38
C GLY A 26 15.39 -6.49 22.26
N LEU A 27 14.64 -6.98 21.26
CA LEU A 27 15.21 -7.74 20.15
C LEU A 27 16.11 -6.87 19.28
N GLU A 28 17.32 -7.37 18.99
CA GLU A 28 18.27 -6.75 18.07
C GLU A 28 18.72 -7.75 17.02
N LEU A 29 18.87 -7.30 15.79
CA LEU A 29 19.38 -8.10 14.68
C LEU A 29 20.22 -7.25 13.74
N SER A 30 21.43 -7.76 13.40
CA SER A 30 22.36 -7.10 12.48
C SER A 30 22.93 -8.11 11.49
N PHE A 31 23.20 -7.68 10.26
CA PHE A 31 23.95 -8.46 9.28
C PHE A 31 25.27 -7.75 8.97
N GLY A 32 26.36 -8.23 9.54
CA GLY A 32 27.67 -7.59 9.45
C GLY A 32 27.66 -6.21 10.08
N THR A 33 27.87 -5.15 9.30
CA THR A 33 27.82 -3.75 9.79
C THR A 33 26.44 -3.10 9.69
N HIS A 34 25.48 -3.79 9.09
CA HIS A 34 24.13 -3.26 8.87
C HIS A 34 23.20 -3.69 10.01
N ASN A 35 22.76 -2.70 10.81
CA ASN A 35 21.73 -2.92 11.83
C ASN A 35 20.35 -2.96 11.16
N VAL A 36 19.65 -4.10 11.29
CA VAL A 36 18.32 -4.31 10.72
C VAL A 36 17.25 -3.73 11.64
N PHE A 37 17.32 -4.09 12.94
CA PHE A 37 16.50 -3.48 13.99
C PHE A 37 17.17 -3.61 15.35
N GLY A 38 16.84 -2.66 16.24
CA GLY A 38 17.38 -2.62 17.60
C GLY A 38 16.29 -2.25 18.61
N ASP A 39 16.39 -2.82 19.81
CA ASP A 39 15.48 -2.57 20.94
C ASP A 39 13.99 -2.75 20.58
N VAL A 40 13.67 -3.80 19.80
CA VAL A 40 12.30 -4.12 19.40
C VAL A 40 11.60 -4.88 20.52
N GLY A 41 10.47 -4.33 21.02
CA GLY A 41 9.65 -4.94 22.05
C GLY A 41 8.15 -4.81 21.75
N PHE A 42 7.40 -5.91 21.92
CA PHE A 42 5.95 -5.94 21.74
C PHE A 42 5.31 -7.18 22.38
N LEU A 43 3.99 -7.11 22.55
CA LEU A 43 3.16 -8.20 23.05
C LEU A 43 2.08 -8.52 22.02
N ILE A 44 1.78 -9.81 21.84
CA ILE A 44 0.68 -10.31 21.01
C ILE A 44 -0.26 -11.14 21.87
N ASP A 45 -1.50 -10.70 21.96
CA ASP A 45 -2.57 -11.39 22.67
C ASP A 45 -3.44 -12.20 21.68
N GLU A 46 -4.29 -13.11 22.19
CA GLU A 46 -5.11 -14.05 21.40
C GLU A 46 -5.99 -13.42 20.32
N ARG A 47 -6.35 -12.13 20.46
CA ARG A 47 -7.24 -11.41 19.54
C ARG A 47 -6.56 -10.26 18.84
N ASP A 48 -5.24 -10.24 18.84
CA ASP A 48 -4.48 -9.21 18.17
C ASP A 48 -4.38 -9.49 16.68
N HIS A 49 -4.89 -8.57 15.91
CA HIS A 49 -4.83 -8.55 14.46
C HIS A 49 -3.89 -7.43 14.03
N VAL A 50 -2.61 -7.76 13.84
CA VAL A 50 -1.53 -6.79 13.69
C VAL A 50 -1.14 -6.63 12.24
N GLY A 51 -1.10 -5.38 11.74
CA GLY A 51 -0.46 -5.02 10.47
C GLY A 51 0.98 -4.58 10.71
N LEU A 52 1.97 -5.26 10.13
CA LEU A 52 3.37 -4.85 10.19
C LEU A 52 3.74 -4.07 8.92
N VAL A 53 3.95 -2.77 9.08
CA VAL A 53 4.24 -1.84 7.98
C VAL A 53 5.67 -1.28 8.07
N GLY A 54 6.20 -0.83 6.94
CA GLY A 54 7.54 -0.24 6.83
C GLY A 54 8.06 -0.31 5.40
N VAL A 55 9.11 0.44 5.10
CA VAL A 55 9.75 0.45 3.77
C VAL A 55 10.32 -0.93 3.39
N ASN A 56 10.54 -1.16 2.10
CA ASN A 56 11.20 -2.40 1.67
C ASN A 56 12.63 -2.45 2.22
N GLY A 57 13.03 -3.64 2.68
CA GLY A 57 14.36 -3.85 3.27
C GLY A 57 14.52 -3.40 4.73
N CYS A 58 13.49 -2.85 5.39
CA CYS A 58 13.58 -2.44 6.81
C CYS A 58 13.62 -3.60 7.82
N GLY A 59 13.49 -4.87 7.36
CA GLY A 59 13.62 -6.04 8.23
C GLY A 59 12.30 -6.72 8.63
N LYS A 60 11.16 -6.42 7.99
CA LYS A 60 9.86 -7.05 8.30
C LYS A 60 9.91 -8.58 8.24
N THR A 61 10.37 -9.14 7.13
CA THR A 61 10.55 -10.59 6.94
C THR A 61 11.62 -11.15 7.90
N SER A 62 12.69 -10.39 8.18
CA SER A 62 13.70 -10.79 9.16
C SER A 62 13.13 -10.90 10.58
N LEU A 63 12.20 -10.00 10.95
CA LEU A 63 11.48 -10.12 12.21
C LEU A 63 10.65 -11.42 12.27
N PHE A 64 9.94 -11.77 11.19
CA PHE A 64 9.21 -13.05 11.13
C PHE A 64 10.15 -14.24 11.29
N LYS A 65 11.32 -14.22 10.65
CA LYS A 65 12.34 -15.28 10.79
C LYS A 65 12.90 -15.41 12.20
N VAL A 66 13.00 -14.30 12.94
CA VAL A 66 13.32 -14.35 14.39
C VAL A 66 12.17 -14.98 15.17
N LEU A 67 10.92 -14.61 14.90
CA LEU A 67 9.76 -15.15 15.62
C LEU A 67 9.48 -16.63 15.32
N THR A 68 9.88 -17.12 14.14
CA THR A 68 9.81 -18.55 13.80
C THR A 68 11.00 -19.34 14.37
N GLY A 69 12.09 -18.67 14.77
CA GLY A 69 13.31 -19.28 15.28
C GLY A 69 14.34 -19.64 14.21
N GLU A 70 14.10 -19.23 12.93
CA GLU A 70 15.10 -19.38 11.87
C GLU A 70 16.34 -18.51 12.10
N TYR A 71 16.12 -17.27 12.58
CA TYR A 71 17.21 -16.36 12.93
C TYR A 71 17.30 -16.22 14.45
N GLN A 72 18.53 -16.26 14.96
CA GLN A 72 18.83 -15.95 16.35
C GLN A 72 19.04 -14.44 16.46
N PRO A 73 18.36 -13.73 17.38
CA PRO A 73 18.64 -12.31 17.62
C PRO A 73 20.02 -12.13 18.26
N ASP A 74 20.67 -11.00 17.96
CA ASP A 74 21.98 -10.64 18.54
C ASP A 74 21.82 -10.27 20.03
N ALA A 75 20.69 -9.65 20.40
CA ALA A 75 20.35 -9.32 21.78
C ALA A 75 18.83 -9.39 21.98
N GLY A 76 18.42 -9.34 23.25
CA GLY A 76 17.02 -9.45 23.64
C GLY A 76 16.53 -10.90 23.75
N SER A 77 15.23 -11.05 23.93
CA SER A 77 14.59 -12.37 24.04
C SER A 77 13.15 -12.32 23.55
N PHE A 78 12.67 -13.45 23.04
CA PHE A 78 11.24 -13.62 22.79
C PHE A 78 10.75 -14.88 23.50
N GLY A 79 9.56 -14.77 24.08
CA GLY A 79 8.86 -15.85 24.75
C GLY A 79 7.61 -16.23 23.96
N LYS A 80 7.43 -17.53 23.73
CA LYS A 80 6.24 -18.11 23.12
C LYS A 80 5.47 -18.89 24.16
N SER A 81 4.16 -18.63 24.29
CA SER A 81 3.28 -19.44 25.14
C SER A 81 3.31 -20.91 24.70
N LYS A 82 3.21 -21.84 25.66
CA LYS A 82 3.10 -23.28 25.35
C LYS A 82 1.86 -23.61 24.51
N LEU A 83 0.83 -22.79 24.59
CA LEU A 83 -0.40 -22.95 23.82
C LEU A 83 -0.35 -22.29 22.43
N ALA A 84 0.67 -21.47 22.15
CA ALA A 84 0.82 -20.80 20.87
C ALA A 84 1.31 -21.77 19.77
N ARG A 85 0.44 -22.00 18.78
CA ARG A 85 0.75 -22.75 17.56
C ARG A 85 0.91 -21.76 16.42
N VAL A 86 2.18 -21.53 16.02
CA VAL A 86 2.52 -20.55 14.97
C VAL A 86 2.38 -21.20 13.60
N GLY A 87 1.58 -20.59 12.73
CA GLY A 87 1.54 -20.88 11.30
C GLY A 87 2.35 -19.83 10.54
N TYR A 88 3.36 -20.28 9.81
CA TYR A 88 4.15 -19.43 8.91
C TYR A 88 4.35 -20.15 7.58
N VAL A 89 4.27 -19.41 6.49
CA VAL A 89 4.56 -19.94 5.15
C VAL A 89 5.91 -19.45 4.71
N GLU A 90 6.85 -20.40 4.58
CA GLU A 90 8.08 -20.15 3.85
C GLU A 90 7.79 -20.09 2.34
N GLN A 91 8.50 -19.22 1.62
CA GLN A 91 8.37 -19.08 0.17
C GLN A 91 8.97 -20.26 -0.62
N PHE A 92 8.82 -21.49 -0.13
CA PHE A 92 9.31 -22.66 -0.84
C PHE A 92 8.26 -23.23 -1.79
N ALA A 93 8.68 -23.53 -3.01
CA ALA A 93 7.81 -24.15 -4.01
C ALA A 93 7.43 -25.57 -3.56
N ILE A 94 6.13 -25.84 -3.38
CA ILE A 94 5.63 -27.22 -3.21
C ILE A 94 5.94 -27.98 -4.48
N ASN A 95 6.78 -29.01 -4.39
CA ASN A 95 7.00 -30.00 -5.44
C ASN A 95 6.37 -31.32 -5.00
N SER A 96 5.13 -31.53 -5.36
CA SER A 96 4.37 -32.74 -5.03
C SER A 96 3.73 -33.34 -6.28
N SER A 97 3.64 -34.66 -6.34
CA SER A 97 2.93 -35.39 -7.38
C SER A 97 1.44 -35.54 -7.11
N ARG A 98 0.97 -35.10 -5.93
CA ARG A 98 -0.44 -35.16 -5.51
C ARG A 98 -1.31 -34.18 -6.30
N THR A 99 -2.62 -34.41 -6.26
CA THR A 99 -3.58 -33.39 -6.74
C THR A 99 -3.60 -32.19 -5.79
N VAL A 100 -4.10 -31.05 -6.28
CA VAL A 100 -4.21 -29.81 -5.50
C VAL A 100 -5.02 -30.04 -4.22
N LEU A 101 -6.16 -30.75 -4.33
CA LEU A 101 -7.01 -31.04 -3.18
C LEU A 101 -6.33 -32.01 -2.22
N ASP A 102 -5.72 -33.09 -2.72
CA ASP A 102 -5.03 -34.07 -1.86
C ASP A 102 -3.83 -33.45 -1.15
N GLU A 103 -3.12 -32.56 -1.82
CA GLU A 103 -2.02 -31.82 -1.20
C GLU A 103 -2.53 -30.91 -0.05
N LEU A 104 -3.65 -30.22 -0.22
CA LEU A 104 -4.23 -29.43 0.86
C LEU A 104 -4.73 -30.31 2.00
N LEU A 105 -5.32 -31.46 1.69
CA LEU A 105 -5.85 -32.40 2.68
C LEU A 105 -4.74 -33.03 3.58
N THR A 106 -3.45 -32.88 3.25
CA THR A 106 -2.36 -33.31 4.14
C THR A 106 -2.34 -32.55 5.46
N VAL A 107 -2.92 -31.35 5.51
CA VAL A 107 -3.05 -30.57 6.75
C VAL A 107 -3.92 -31.27 7.78
N PHE A 108 -4.79 -32.18 7.34
CA PHE A 108 -5.73 -32.93 8.17
C PHE A 108 -5.36 -34.41 8.29
N ASP A 109 -4.08 -34.75 8.14
CA ASP A 109 -3.65 -36.16 8.21
C ASP A 109 -3.98 -36.79 9.56
N ASP A 110 -3.93 -36.02 10.67
CA ASP A 110 -4.40 -36.47 11.98
C ASP A 110 -5.88 -36.87 11.97
N LEU A 111 -6.74 -36.04 11.35
CA LEU A 111 -8.17 -36.33 11.25
C LEU A 111 -8.46 -37.53 10.34
N LYS A 112 -7.67 -37.70 9.27
CA LYS A 112 -7.76 -38.89 8.42
C LYS A 112 -7.37 -40.15 9.16
N GLU A 113 -6.37 -40.07 10.03
CA GLU A 113 -5.96 -41.21 10.87
C GLU A 113 -7.08 -41.60 11.86
N ILE A 114 -7.70 -40.58 12.50
CA ILE A 114 -8.86 -40.81 13.36
C ILE A 114 -10.02 -41.43 12.55
N ASP A 115 -10.33 -40.91 11.36
CA ASP A 115 -11.40 -41.42 10.46
C ASP A 115 -11.14 -42.89 10.09
N ARG A 116 -9.87 -43.20 9.71
CA ARG A 116 -9.45 -44.59 9.43
C ARG A 116 -9.61 -45.48 10.66
N ARG A 117 -9.17 -45.03 11.83
CA ARG A 117 -9.27 -45.79 13.08
C ARG A 117 -10.72 -46.03 13.49
N LEU A 118 -11.60 -45.02 13.30
CA LEU A 118 -13.04 -45.17 13.53
C LEU A 118 -13.68 -46.21 12.61
N ALA A 119 -13.27 -46.25 11.32
CA ALA A 119 -13.74 -47.28 10.38
C ALA A 119 -13.28 -48.68 10.81
N GLU A 120 -12.00 -48.88 11.18
CA GLU A 120 -11.47 -50.15 11.69
C GLU A 120 -12.19 -50.60 12.96
N LEU A 121 -12.45 -49.68 13.90
CA LEU A 121 -13.20 -50.00 15.12
C LEU A 121 -14.65 -50.42 14.80
N GLY A 122 -15.28 -49.77 13.81
CA GLY A 122 -16.62 -50.13 13.32
C GLY A 122 -16.67 -51.55 12.76
N GLU A 123 -15.64 -51.93 11.98
CA GLU A 123 -15.51 -53.33 11.47
C GLU A 123 -15.28 -54.33 12.61
N LEU A 124 -14.34 -54.06 13.52
CA LEU A 124 -14.05 -54.95 14.66
C LEU A 124 -15.25 -55.15 15.59
N ILE A 125 -16.01 -54.11 15.86
CA ILE A 125 -17.24 -54.19 16.67
C ILE A 125 -18.34 -54.98 15.94
N SER A 126 -18.46 -54.81 14.61
CA SER A 126 -19.45 -55.54 13.82
C SER A 126 -19.15 -57.05 13.73
N GLU A 127 -17.86 -57.43 13.73
CA GLU A 127 -17.44 -58.82 13.69
C GLU A 127 -17.61 -59.56 15.05
N ASN A 128 -17.94 -58.82 16.12
CA ASN A 128 -18.23 -59.33 17.47
C ASN A 128 -17.15 -60.27 18.05
N GLN A 129 -15.88 -60.02 17.77
CA GLN A 129 -14.76 -60.84 18.22
C GLN A 129 -14.15 -60.27 19.50
N GLY A 130 -14.42 -60.90 20.67
CA GLY A 130 -13.78 -60.58 21.95
C GLY A 130 -14.55 -59.62 22.86
N ASP A 131 -13.83 -58.95 23.78
CA ASP A 131 -14.41 -57.95 24.68
C ASP A 131 -14.64 -56.61 23.93
N ILE A 132 -15.90 -56.34 23.63
CA ILE A 132 -16.34 -55.18 22.82
C ILE A 132 -16.34 -53.86 23.63
N GLY A 133 -16.41 -53.97 24.97
CA GLY A 133 -16.47 -52.77 25.84
C GLY A 133 -15.39 -51.74 25.59
N PRO A 134 -14.09 -52.11 25.65
CA PRO A 134 -12.99 -51.18 25.40
C PRO A 134 -12.97 -50.59 23.98
N LEU A 135 -13.46 -51.35 22.96
CA LEU A 135 -13.57 -50.88 21.57
C LEU A 135 -14.64 -49.82 21.41
N ILE A 136 -15.77 -49.99 22.11
CA ILE A 136 -16.86 -48.99 22.11
C ILE A 136 -16.41 -47.70 22.81
N ASP A 137 -15.69 -47.79 23.95
CA ASP A 137 -15.15 -46.64 24.67
C ASP A 137 -14.13 -45.87 23.82
N GLU A 138 -13.25 -46.59 23.11
CA GLU A 138 -12.30 -45.99 22.18
C GLU A 138 -13.01 -45.30 21.01
N GLN A 139 -14.02 -45.94 20.43
CA GLN A 139 -14.82 -45.39 19.35
C GLN A 139 -15.54 -44.11 19.78
N HIS A 140 -16.11 -44.11 20.99
CA HIS A 140 -16.83 -42.94 21.52
C HIS A 140 -15.89 -41.76 21.69
N ARG A 141 -14.74 -41.97 22.33
CA ARG A 141 -13.73 -40.96 22.54
C ARG A 141 -13.20 -40.39 21.21
N LEU A 142 -12.85 -41.26 20.25
CA LEU A 142 -12.37 -40.81 18.93
C LEU A 142 -13.45 -40.10 18.12
N THR A 143 -14.73 -40.48 18.28
CA THR A 143 -15.85 -39.81 17.63
C THR A 143 -16.02 -38.38 18.18
N GLU A 144 -15.95 -38.22 19.50
CA GLU A 144 -15.99 -36.90 20.14
C GLU A 144 -14.79 -36.03 19.67
N GLU A 145 -13.58 -36.57 19.72
CA GLU A 145 -12.39 -35.86 19.25
C GLU A 145 -12.48 -35.48 17.76
N PHE A 146 -12.97 -36.38 16.91
CA PHE A 146 -13.20 -36.13 15.48
C PHE A 146 -14.20 -34.99 15.25
N ASN A 147 -15.30 -35.01 15.98
CA ASN A 147 -16.35 -33.99 15.88
C ASN A 147 -15.85 -32.61 16.38
N ASP A 148 -15.20 -32.57 17.54
CA ASP A 148 -14.68 -31.35 18.16
C ASP A 148 -13.62 -30.66 17.27
N ARG A 149 -12.79 -31.46 16.59
CA ARG A 149 -11.80 -30.97 15.64
C ARG A 149 -12.36 -30.68 14.24
N GLY A 150 -13.68 -30.80 14.06
CA GLY A 150 -14.37 -30.49 12.81
C GLY A 150 -14.16 -31.53 11.70
N GLY A 151 -14.00 -32.81 12.08
CA GLY A 151 -13.77 -33.94 11.18
C GLY A 151 -14.85 -34.12 10.11
N LEU A 152 -16.11 -33.80 10.42
CA LEU A 152 -17.21 -33.89 9.44
C LEU A 152 -17.10 -32.86 8.30
N THR A 153 -16.35 -31.77 8.49
CA THR A 153 -16.34 -30.62 7.58
C THR A 153 -14.97 -30.33 6.94
N TYR A 154 -13.89 -31.02 7.33
CA TYR A 154 -12.54 -30.69 6.88
C TYR A 154 -12.38 -30.75 5.34
N ARG A 155 -13.03 -31.72 4.66
CA ARG A 155 -12.98 -31.82 3.18
C ARG A 155 -13.69 -30.64 2.51
N SER A 156 -14.87 -30.25 3.00
CA SER A 156 -15.61 -29.11 2.48
C SER A 156 -14.91 -27.79 2.77
N ARG A 157 -14.28 -27.64 3.94
CA ARG A 157 -13.45 -26.49 4.29
C ARG A 157 -12.24 -26.36 3.36
N ALA A 158 -11.54 -27.48 3.09
CA ALA A 158 -10.41 -27.50 2.16
C ALA A 158 -10.83 -27.06 0.74
N ARG A 159 -11.93 -27.63 0.24
CA ARG A 159 -12.49 -27.27 -1.08
C ARG A 159 -12.91 -25.81 -1.13
N SER A 160 -13.65 -25.32 -0.14
CA SER A 160 -14.09 -23.92 -0.07
C SER A 160 -12.91 -22.96 -0.04
N ALA A 161 -11.84 -23.26 0.67
CA ALA A 161 -10.65 -22.41 0.73
C ALA A 161 -9.94 -22.32 -0.64
N LEU A 162 -9.81 -23.44 -1.37
CA LEU A 162 -9.23 -23.41 -2.71
C LEU A 162 -10.10 -22.62 -3.70
N LEU A 163 -11.41 -22.84 -3.69
CA LEU A 163 -12.35 -22.11 -4.55
C LEU A 163 -12.34 -20.61 -4.22
N GLY A 164 -12.31 -20.27 -2.93
CA GLY A 164 -12.20 -18.88 -2.46
C GLY A 164 -10.94 -18.18 -2.92
N LEU A 165 -9.80 -18.88 -3.02
CA LEU A 165 -8.56 -18.34 -3.61
C LEU A 165 -8.50 -18.45 -5.14
N GLY A 166 -9.64 -18.70 -5.80
CA GLY A 166 -9.78 -18.60 -7.25
C GLY A 166 -9.37 -19.85 -8.03
N PHE A 167 -9.28 -21.03 -7.39
CA PHE A 167 -9.16 -22.29 -8.12
C PHE A 167 -10.54 -22.70 -8.69
N THR A 168 -10.53 -23.30 -9.86
CA THR A 168 -11.73 -23.90 -10.45
C THR A 168 -11.86 -25.36 -10.01
N GLU A 169 -13.07 -25.93 -10.07
CA GLU A 169 -13.32 -27.35 -9.76
C GLU A 169 -12.41 -28.29 -10.57
N ALA A 170 -12.18 -27.99 -11.84
CA ALA A 170 -11.28 -28.77 -12.69
C ALA A 170 -9.82 -28.74 -12.22
N GLN A 171 -9.38 -27.64 -11.61
CA GLN A 171 -8.02 -27.49 -11.10
C GLN A 171 -7.79 -28.24 -9.79
N LEU A 172 -8.84 -28.54 -9.02
CA LEU A 172 -8.71 -29.30 -7.76
C LEU A 172 -8.14 -30.71 -7.97
N SER A 173 -8.43 -31.32 -9.11
CA SER A 173 -7.92 -32.65 -9.52
C SER A 173 -6.63 -32.62 -10.32
N GLN A 174 -6.09 -31.45 -10.63
CA GLN A 174 -4.79 -31.31 -11.31
C GLN A 174 -3.62 -31.58 -10.38
N GLY A 175 -2.50 -32.09 -10.92
CA GLY A 175 -1.27 -32.28 -10.16
C GLY A 175 -0.63 -30.93 -9.79
N VAL A 176 -0.13 -30.79 -8.56
CA VAL A 176 0.53 -29.56 -8.06
C VAL A 176 1.70 -29.15 -8.95
N TYR A 177 2.41 -30.11 -9.56
CA TYR A 177 3.56 -29.85 -10.43
C TYR A 177 3.19 -29.07 -11.72
N THR A 178 1.89 -29.10 -12.12
CA THR A 178 1.41 -28.38 -13.31
C THR A 178 1.06 -26.91 -13.02
N LEU A 179 1.01 -26.54 -11.75
CA LEU A 179 0.63 -25.21 -11.32
C LEU A 179 1.72 -24.17 -11.57
N SER A 180 1.30 -22.93 -11.87
CA SER A 180 2.20 -21.76 -11.85
C SER A 180 2.73 -21.46 -10.44
N GLY A 181 3.82 -20.69 -10.34
CA GLY A 181 4.38 -20.27 -9.05
C GLY A 181 3.34 -19.60 -8.14
N GLY A 182 2.58 -18.65 -8.68
CA GLY A 182 1.51 -17.97 -7.93
C GLY A 182 0.39 -18.91 -7.48
N GLN A 183 0.01 -19.91 -8.28
CA GLN A 183 -0.98 -20.92 -7.88
C GLN A 183 -0.45 -21.82 -6.75
N ARG A 184 0.84 -22.20 -6.80
CA ARG A 184 1.47 -22.95 -5.71
C ARG A 184 1.49 -22.16 -4.40
N SER A 185 1.78 -20.86 -4.46
CA SER A 185 1.71 -19.96 -3.29
C SER A 185 0.29 -19.90 -2.71
N LYS A 186 -0.75 -19.90 -3.54
CA LYS A 186 -2.15 -19.96 -3.09
C LYS A 186 -2.46 -21.26 -2.34
N VAL A 187 -1.96 -22.42 -2.81
CA VAL A 187 -2.12 -23.71 -2.11
C VAL A 187 -1.41 -23.68 -0.75
N GLN A 188 -0.20 -23.12 -0.68
CA GLN A 188 0.52 -22.97 0.60
C GLN A 188 -0.23 -22.08 1.58
N LEU A 189 -0.76 -20.96 1.10
CA LEU A 189 -1.60 -20.07 1.91
C LEU A 189 -2.80 -20.82 2.48
N CYS A 190 -3.53 -21.60 1.65
CA CYS A 190 -4.62 -22.45 2.12
C CYS A 190 -4.17 -23.44 3.22
N LYS A 191 -3.03 -24.10 3.02
CA LYS A 191 -2.48 -25.06 4.00
C LYS A 191 -2.22 -24.40 5.35
N MET A 192 -1.64 -23.21 5.34
CA MET A 192 -1.39 -22.45 6.56
C MET A 192 -2.70 -21.99 7.24
N LEU A 193 -3.62 -21.42 6.49
CA LEU A 193 -4.91 -20.93 7.03
C LEU A 193 -5.72 -22.06 7.69
N LEU A 194 -5.57 -23.31 7.20
CA LEU A 194 -6.31 -24.48 7.70
C LEU A 194 -5.52 -25.33 8.69
N SER A 195 -4.25 -24.98 8.99
CA SER A 195 -3.35 -25.76 9.85
C SER A 195 -3.78 -25.88 11.32
N GLY A 196 -4.83 -25.19 11.74
CA GLY A 196 -5.27 -25.16 13.14
C GLY A 196 -4.34 -24.35 14.05
N SER A 197 -3.48 -23.51 13.46
CA SER A 197 -2.65 -22.55 14.20
C SER A 197 -3.51 -21.46 14.83
N ASN A 198 -3.12 -20.96 16.01
CA ASN A 198 -3.79 -19.86 16.69
C ASN A 198 -3.02 -18.54 16.62
N LEU A 199 -1.82 -18.55 16.02
CA LEU A 199 -1.04 -17.37 15.65
C LEU A 199 -0.54 -17.54 14.21
N LEU A 200 -1.00 -16.68 13.29
CA LEU A 200 -0.57 -16.70 11.90
C LEU A 200 0.44 -15.58 11.62
N LEU A 201 1.52 -15.91 10.92
CA LEU A 201 2.48 -14.94 10.38
C LEU A 201 2.34 -14.94 8.86
N LEU A 202 1.79 -13.85 8.32
CA LEU A 202 1.43 -13.71 6.91
C LEU A 202 2.36 -12.70 6.24
N ASP A 203 3.26 -13.16 5.37
CA ASP A 203 4.18 -12.29 4.62
C ASP A 203 3.64 -12.08 3.20
N GLU A 204 3.15 -10.85 2.92
CA GLU A 204 2.57 -10.43 1.65
C GLU A 204 1.51 -11.41 1.09
N PRO A 205 0.48 -11.79 1.87
CA PRO A 205 -0.49 -12.81 1.45
C PRO A 205 -1.37 -12.38 0.28
N THR A 206 -1.45 -11.07 0.01
CA THR A 206 -2.23 -10.50 -1.10
C THR A 206 -1.52 -10.55 -2.45
N ASN A 207 -0.20 -10.84 -2.46
CA ASN A 207 0.57 -10.94 -3.69
C ASN A 207 0.04 -12.08 -4.57
N HIS A 208 -0.10 -11.81 -5.86
CA HIS A 208 -0.63 -12.74 -6.86
C HIS A 208 -2.10 -13.16 -6.68
N LEU A 209 -2.82 -12.52 -5.74
CA LEU A 209 -4.27 -12.69 -5.61
C LEU A 209 -5.00 -11.66 -6.49
N ASP A 210 -6.10 -12.08 -7.09
CA ASP A 210 -7.06 -11.17 -7.69
C ASP A 210 -8.01 -10.61 -6.62
N ILE A 211 -8.76 -9.59 -6.97
CA ILE A 211 -9.63 -8.87 -6.03
C ILE A 211 -10.59 -9.82 -5.29
N SER A 212 -11.20 -10.78 -6.00
CA SER A 212 -12.13 -11.73 -5.38
C SER A 212 -11.46 -12.67 -4.38
N SER A 213 -10.24 -13.12 -4.69
CA SER A 213 -9.43 -13.92 -3.75
C SER A 213 -9.00 -13.13 -2.53
N VAL A 214 -8.69 -11.83 -2.69
CA VAL A 214 -8.37 -10.93 -1.57
C VAL A 214 -9.61 -10.69 -0.70
N GLU A 215 -10.79 -10.44 -1.28
CA GLU A 215 -12.06 -10.30 -0.56
C GLU A 215 -12.36 -11.55 0.29
N TRP A 216 -12.18 -12.75 -0.30
CA TRP A 216 -12.33 -14.00 0.45
C TRP A 216 -11.35 -14.13 1.61
N LEU A 217 -10.08 -13.74 1.41
CA LEU A 217 -9.06 -13.78 2.46
C LEU A 217 -9.39 -12.80 3.60
N GLU A 218 -9.92 -11.62 3.28
CA GLU A 218 -10.39 -10.65 4.28
C GLU A 218 -11.49 -11.24 5.16
N ASP A 219 -12.50 -11.86 4.53
CA ASP A 219 -13.62 -12.46 5.26
C ASP A 219 -13.16 -13.63 6.12
N PHE A 220 -12.21 -14.43 5.62
CA PHE A 220 -11.58 -15.49 6.40
C PHE A 220 -10.85 -14.94 7.63
N LEU A 221 -9.97 -13.94 7.46
CA LEU A 221 -9.20 -13.36 8.56
C LEU A 221 -10.07 -12.62 9.58
N ARG A 222 -11.13 -11.95 9.15
CA ARG A 222 -12.11 -11.33 10.04
C ARG A 222 -12.89 -12.34 10.89
N SER A 223 -13.11 -13.53 10.37
CA SER A 223 -13.76 -14.62 11.09
C SER A 223 -12.77 -15.48 11.90
N PHE A 224 -11.47 -15.27 11.73
CA PHE A 224 -10.43 -16.03 12.41
C PHE A 224 -10.40 -15.69 13.91
N ARG A 225 -10.44 -16.73 14.76
CA ARG A 225 -10.53 -16.56 16.22
C ARG A 225 -9.18 -16.42 16.92
N GLY A 226 -8.09 -16.64 16.21
CA GLY A 226 -6.72 -16.50 16.75
C GLY A 226 -6.12 -15.14 16.44
N ALA A 227 -4.86 -14.94 16.85
CA ALA A 227 -4.08 -13.77 16.50
C ALA A 227 -3.37 -13.94 15.15
N TYR A 228 -3.03 -12.82 14.53
CA TYR A 228 -2.14 -12.83 13.37
C TYR A 228 -1.32 -11.54 13.28
N ILE A 229 -0.14 -11.69 12.65
CA ILE A 229 0.66 -10.56 12.19
C ILE A 229 0.73 -10.66 10.67
N VAL A 230 0.32 -9.60 9.97
CA VAL A 230 0.33 -9.55 8.52
C VAL A 230 1.25 -8.42 8.02
N ILE A 231 2.18 -8.77 7.15
CA ILE A 231 2.94 -7.83 6.34
C ILE A 231 2.17 -7.69 5.04
N SER A 232 1.77 -6.48 4.67
CA SER A 232 1.16 -6.22 3.37
C SER A 232 1.40 -4.78 2.92
N HIS A 233 1.48 -4.60 1.61
CA HIS A 233 1.48 -3.29 0.97
C HIS A 233 0.08 -2.88 0.47
N ASP A 234 -0.93 -3.72 0.65
CA ASP A 234 -2.34 -3.38 0.37
C ASP A 234 -2.95 -2.65 1.58
N ARG A 235 -3.05 -1.32 1.46
CA ARG A 235 -3.58 -0.44 2.52
C ARG A 235 -5.05 -0.74 2.84
N TYR A 236 -5.85 -1.03 1.81
CA TYR A 236 -7.26 -1.33 1.95
C TYR A 236 -7.48 -2.66 2.69
N PHE A 237 -6.64 -3.65 2.38
CA PHE A 237 -6.62 -4.92 3.08
C PHE A 237 -6.25 -4.74 4.57
N LEU A 238 -5.14 -4.05 4.85
CA LEU A 238 -4.72 -3.78 6.23
C LEU A 238 -5.81 -3.07 7.04
N ASP A 239 -6.46 -2.08 6.44
CA ASP A 239 -7.49 -1.29 7.14
C ASP A 239 -8.70 -2.14 7.53
N ARG A 240 -9.05 -3.16 6.75
CA ARG A 240 -10.18 -4.05 6.98
C ARG A 240 -9.91 -5.20 7.94
N VAL A 241 -8.67 -5.68 7.99
CA VAL A 241 -8.34 -6.91 8.75
C VAL A 241 -7.57 -6.64 10.03
N THR A 242 -6.99 -5.45 10.26
CA THR A 242 -6.15 -5.19 11.43
C THR A 242 -6.83 -4.32 12.48
N ASN A 243 -6.47 -4.53 13.75
CA ASN A 243 -6.89 -3.71 14.90
C ASN A 243 -5.70 -3.04 15.61
N LYS A 244 -4.47 -3.43 15.26
CA LYS A 244 -3.21 -2.83 15.70
C LYS A 244 -2.27 -2.67 14.49
N THR A 245 -1.43 -1.65 14.52
CA THR A 245 -0.41 -1.44 13.48
C THR A 245 0.96 -1.30 14.13
N PHE A 246 1.90 -2.10 13.65
CA PHE A 246 3.32 -2.04 14.02
C PHE A 246 4.08 -1.39 12.87
N GLU A 247 4.79 -0.30 13.15
CA GLU A 247 5.65 0.36 12.19
C GLU A 247 7.10 0.05 12.47
N LEU A 248 7.80 -0.52 11.48
CA LEU A 248 9.24 -0.75 11.53
C LEU A 248 9.95 0.29 10.66
N GLU A 249 10.51 1.31 11.28
CA GLU A 249 11.19 2.43 10.60
C GLU A 249 12.46 2.81 11.37
N ASN A 250 13.54 3.12 10.64
CA ASN A 250 14.83 3.50 11.23
C ASN A 250 15.33 2.52 12.31
N ALA A 251 15.23 1.22 12.03
CA ALA A 251 15.59 0.12 12.92
C ALA A 251 14.81 0.09 14.25
N LYS A 252 13.68 0.77 14.37
CA LYS A 252 12.82 0.80 15.56
C LYS A 252 11.41 0.36 15.24
N LEU A 253 10.75 -0.29 16.20
CA LEU A 253 9.35 -0.66 16.11
C LEU A 253 8.51 0.31 16.95
N THR A 254 7.48 0.87 16.32
CA THR A 254 6.48 1.70 16.99
C THR A 254 5.11 1.03 16.91
N VAL A 255 4.39 0.97 18.02
CA VAL A 255 3.08 0.31 18.12
C VAL A 255 1.97 1.35 18.12
N TYR A 256 0.98 1.17 17.24
CA TYR A 256 -0.23 1.98 17.17
C TYR A 256 -1.46 1.12 17.47
N GLY A 257 -2.31 1.57 18.39
CA GLY A 257 -3.52 0.85 18.85
C GLY A 257 -4.73 1.08 17.93
N GLY A 258 -4.57 0.88 16.63
CA GLY A 258 -5.62 1.03 15.62
C GLY A 258 -5.23 0.41 14.30
N ASN A 259 -6.17 0.46 13.34
CA ASN A 259 -5.98 -0.01 11.98
C ASN A 259 -5.04 0.91 11.16
N TYR A 260 -4.89 0.62 9.88
CA TYR A 260 -3.97 1.36 9.01
C TYR A 260 -4.34 2.86 8.87
N SER A 261 -5.63 3.20 8.73
CA SER A 261 -6.09 4.60 8.66
C SER A 261 -5.75 5.36 9.94
N TYR A 262 -6.02 4.77 11.11
CA TYR A 262 -5.65 5.36 12.39
C TYR A 262 -4.13 5.59 12.52
N TYR A 263 -3.32 4.65 12.06
CA TYR A 263 -1.86 4.78 12.04
C TYR A 263 -1.43 5.99 11.20
N ILE A 264 -1.95 6.14 9.98
CA ILE A 264 -1.59 7.25 9.08
C ILE A 264 -1.92 8.60 9.71
N ASP A 265 -3.13 8.74 10.28
CA ASP A 265 -3.56 9.98 10.94
C ASP A 265 -2.64 10.32 12.13
N LYS A 266 -2.33 9.32 12.96
CA LYS A 266 -1.43 9.51 14.11
C LYS A 266 0.01 9.79 13.69
N LYS A 267 0.52 9.16 12.65
CA LYS A 267 1.84 9.46 12.09
C LYS A 267 1.90 10.89 11.57
N ALA A 268 0.86 11.36 10.89
CA ALA A 268 0.76 12.74 10.41
C ALA A 268 0.75 13.75 11.58
N GLU A 269 -0.07 13.53 12.60
CA GLU A 269 -0.08 14.35 13.82
C GLU A 269 1.30 14.40 14.51
N ASN A 270 1.91 13.22 14.73
CA ASN A 270 3.22 13.11 15.35
C ASN A 270 4.30 13.83 14.54
N ARG A 271 4.21 13.78 13.21
CA ARG A 271 5.12 14.49 12.31
C ARG A 271 5.01 16.01 12.46
N VAL A 272 3.79 16.56 12.50
CA VAL A 272 3.58 17.99 12.72
C VAL A 272 4.15 18.43 14.06
N ILE A 273 3.96 17.64 15.12
CA ILE A 273 4.55 17.90 16.44
C ILE A 273 6.09 17.86 16.37
N ALA A 274 6.67 16.87 15.71
CA ALA A 274 8.12 16.73 15.55
C ALA A 274 8.73 17.90 14.77
N ILE A 275 8.10 18.37 13.69
CA ILE A 275 8.52 19.53 12.92
C ILE A 275 8.52 20.79 13.80
N ARG A 276 7.42 21.05 14.52
CA ARG A 276 7.34 22.21 15.44
C ARG A 276 8.41 22.14 16.53
N HIS A 277 8.64 20.96 17.10
CA HIS A 277 9.69 20.76 18.10
C HIS A 277 11.08 21.02 17.50
N PHE A 278 11.35 20.51 16.31
CA PHE A 278 12.61 20.74 15.58
C PHE A 278 12.82 22.25 15.33
N GLU A 279 11.83 22.96 14.84
CA GLU A 279 11.91 24.40 14.55
C GLU A 279 12.13 25.23 15.82
N ASN A 280 11.39 24.92 16.89
CA ASN A 280 11.53 25.59 18.18
C ASN A 280 12.94 25.35 18.76
N THR A 281 13.41 24.09 18.75
CA THR A 281 14.74 23.74 19.24
C THR A 281 15.84 24.38 18.37
N SER A 282 15.68 24.42 17.06
CA SER A 282 16.62 25.07 16.13
C SER A 282 16.67 26.58 16.35
N ARG A 283 15.53 27.23 16.57
CA ARG A 283 15.47 28.67 16.92
C ARG A 283 16.16 28.94 18.26
N GLU A 284 15.95 28.08 19.27
CA GLU A 284 16.61 28.23 20.57
C GLU A 284 18.12 28.01 20.47
N ILE A 285 18.59 27.02 19.67
CA ILE A 285 20.04 26.85 19.40
C ILE A 285 20.61 28.09 18.77
N LYS A 286 20.03 28.68 17.72
CA LYS A 286 20.49 29.90 17.07
C LYS A 286 20.51 31.07 18.04
N ARG A 287 19.48 31.21 18.91
CA ARG A 287 19.43 32.25 19.95
C ARG A 287 20.60 32.13 20.94
N VAL A 288 20.86 30.92 21.44
CA VAL A 288 21.95 30.66 22.38
C VAL A 288 23.31 30.81 21.72
N GLU A 289 23.49 30.42 20.45
CA GLU A 289 24.72 30.66 19.66
C GLU A 289 25.01 32.15 19.54
N GLY A 290 23.98 32.98 19.25
CA GLY A 290 24.15 34.45 19.22
C GLY A 290 24.61 35.04 20.57
N ILE A 291 24.06 34.53 21.69
CA ILE A 291 24.50 34.95 23.04
C ILE A 291 25.96 34.55 23.28
N VAL A 292 26.37 33.34 22.90
CA VAL A 292 27.75 32.87 23.02
C VAL A 292 28.71 33.76 22.23
N GLU A 293 28.34 34.11 20.99
CA GLU A 293 29.15 34.96 20.14
C GLU A 293 29.30 36.37 20.73
N GLN A 294 28.23 36.96 21.23
CA GLN A 294 28.24 38.26 21.88
C GLN A 294 29.10 38.26 23.15
N GLN A 295 29.02 37.23 23.98
CA GLN A 295 29.82 37.12 25.21
C GLN A 295 31.32 36.91 24.90
N ARG A 296 31.68 36.18 23.85
CA ARG A 296 33.04 36.01 23.37
C ARG A 296 33.64 37.33 22.88
N ARG A 297 32.87 38.20 22.21
CA ARG A 297 33.32 39.53 21.76
C ARG A 297 33.68 40.43 22.95
N TRP A 298 33.03 40.29 24.09
CA TRP A 298 33.31 41.10 25.28
C TRP A 298 34.54 40.68 26.11
N ASN A 299 35.16 39.56 25.80
CA ASN A 299 36.46 39.05 26.24
C ASN A 299 36.81 39.26 27.74
N ARG A 300 35.80 39.18 28.66
CA ARG A 300 36.00 39.19 30.11
C ARG A 300 35.90 37.75 30.64
N GLU A 301 36.77 37.40 31.62
CA GLU A 301 36.89 36.04 32.17
C GLU A 301 35.55 35.46 32.65
N LYS A 302 34.68 36.27 33.26
CA LYS A 302 33.33 35.88 33.68
C LYS A 302 32.44 35.54 32.47
N ASN A 303 32.58 36.25 31.35
CA ASN A 303 31.79 36.03 30.14
C ASN A 303 32.21 34.75 29.41
N ILE A 304 33.50 34.39 29.47
CA ILE A 304 34.04 33.15 28.89
C ILE A 304 33.43 31.92 29.59
N ARG A 305 33.41 31.91 30.95
CA ARG A 305 32.76 30.80 31.71
C ARG A 305 31.26 30.66 31.41
N THR A 306 30.58 31.79 31.22
CA THR A 306 29.16 31.79 30.85
C THR A 306 28.98 31.27 29.42
N ALA A 307 29.84 31.63 28.47
CA ALA A 307 29.85 31.11 27.11
C ALA A 307 30.05 29.58 27.07
N GLU A 308 31.00 29.05 27.88
CA GLU A 308 31.23 27.59 27.99
C GLU A 308 30.00 26.84 28.53
N SER A 309 29.33 27.39 29.54
CA SER A 309 28.09 26.83 30.05
C SER A 309 26.98 26.77 28.98
N LYS A 310 26.86 27.85 28.18
CA LYS A 310 25.91 27.92 27.06
C LYS A 310 26.28 26.97 25.91
N LEU A 311 27.54 26.74 25.64
CA LEU A 311 27.98 25.71 24.67
C LEU A 311 27.53 24.31 25.10
N LYS A 312 27.66 23.96 26.38
CA LYS A 312 27.14 22.68 26.90
C LYS A 312 25.61 22.57 26.77
N GLN A 313 24.91 23.70 26.90
CA GLN A 313 23.47 23.75 26.63
C GLN A 313 23.17 23.45 25.16
N ILE A 314 23.92 24.07 24.21
CA ILE A 314 23.78 23.82 22.77
C ILE A 314 24.05 22.34 22.44
N GLU A 315 25.10 21.74 23.01
CA GLU A 315 25.41 20.32 22.81
C GLU A 315 24.26 19.40 23.29
N ARG A 316 23.64 19.74 24.43
CA ARG A 316 22.45 18.98 24.90
C ARG A 316 21.26 19.14 23.97
N LEU A 317 20.97 20.35 23.52
CA LEU A 317 19.90 20.64 22.56
C LEU A 317 20.15 19.95 21.21
N LYS A 318 21.40 19.94 20.71
CA LYS A 318 21.78 19.23 19.48
C LYS A 318 21.61 17.71 19.59
N LYS A 319 21.82 17.12 20.78
CA LYS A 319 21.58 15.69 21.02
C LYS A 319 20.09 15.34 21.02
N THR A 320 19.22 16.27 21.40
CA THR A 320 17.75 16.08 21.36
C THR A 320 17.14 16.42 20.01
N LEU A 321 17.92 17.03 19.11
CA LEU A 321 17.48 17.43 17.78
C LEU A 321 17.45 16.20 16.88
N VAL A 322 16.27 15.57 16.76
CA VAL A 322 16.06 14.51 15.78
C VAL A 322 15.79 15.18 14.44
N ALA A 323 16.63 14.85 13.44
CA ALA A 323 16.40 15.32 12.09
C ALA A 323 15.04 14.81 11.61
N VAL A 324 14.12 15.71 11.36
CA VAL A 324 12.83 15.38 10.74
C VAL A 324 13.05 15.44 9.23
N ASP A 325 12.87 14.32 8.56
CA ASP A 325 12.87 14.30 7.09
C ASP A 325 11.72 15.21 6.60
N ARG A 326 12.10 16.39 6.15
CA ARG A 326 11.17 17.25 5.43
C ARG A 326 10.90 16.58 4.09
N LEU A 327 9.69 16.09 3.88
CA LEU A 327 9.23 15.92 2.51
C LEU A 327 9.35 17.29 1.86
N PRO A 328 9.92 17.40 0.66
CA PRO A 328 9.96 18.68 -0.03
C PRO A 328 8.54 19.23 -0.13
N GLU A 329 8.30 20.38 0.45
CA GLU A 329 7.02 21.07 0.60
C GLU A 329 6.55 21.46 -0.79
N ASN A 330 6.50 21.19 -1.80
CA ASN A 330 6.02 21.54 -3.14
C ASN A 330 6.86 20.90 -4.27
N PHE A 331 6.76 19.57 -4.43
CA PHE A 331 6.97 19.03 -5.75
C PHE A 331 5.65 19.12 -6.52
N SER A 332 5.41 20.24 -7.19
CA SER A 332 4.41 20.28 -8.24
C SER A 332 4.95 19.48 -9.44
N PHE A 333 4.52 18.21 -9.53
CA PHE A 333 4.74 17.43 -10.73
C PHE A 333 3.88 18.02 -11.84
N ASN A 334 4.49 18.66 -12.80
CA ASN A 334 3.83 18.98 -14.03
C ASN A 334 4.36 18.03 -15.12
N PHE A 335 3.53 17.06 -15.54
CA PHE A 335 3.80 16.20 -16.67
C PHE A 335 2.93 16.60 -17.86
N PRO A 336 3.29 17.70 -18.57
CA PRO A 336 2.53 18.19 -19.69
C PRO A 336 2.58 17.20 -20.84
N VAL A 337 1.46 16.98 -21.49
CA VAL A 337 1.41 16.19 -22.73
C VAL A 337 2.04 16.98 -23.89
N LYS A 338 2.69 16.31 -24.83
CA LYS A 338 3.33 16.96 -25.96
C LYS A 338 2.31 17.54 -26.95
N ASN A 339 1.27 16.76 -27.22
CA ASN A 339 0.18 17.11 -28.13
C ASN A 339 -1.16 16.79 -27.47
N GLU A 340 -2.16 17.61 -27.66
CA GLU A 340 -3.51 17.28 -27.22
C GLU A 340 -4.14 16.27 -28.18
N SER A 341 -4.71 15.19 -27.64
CA SER A 341 -5.51 14.23 -28.40
C SER A 341 -6.89 14.78 -28.76
N GLY A 342 -7.53 14.20 -29.76
CA GLY A 342 -8.96 14.40 -29.99
C GLY A 342 -9.82 13.90 -28.83
N ASN A 343 -11.13 14.18 -28.82
CA ASN A 343 -12.04 13.72 -27.77
C ASN A 343 -12.15 12.19 -27.69
N ASP A 344 -12.16 11.51 -28.84
CA ASP A 344 -12.08 10.04 -28.91
C ASP A 344 -10.60 9.65 -28.90
N VAL A 345 -10.18 8.93 -27.85
CA VAL A 345 -8.76 8.54 -27.69
C VAL A 345 -8.53 7.12 -28.17
N LEU A 346 -9.34 6.19 -27.67
CA LEU A 346 -9.21 4.76 -28.02
C LEU A 346 -10.61 4.16 -28.14
N LYS A 347 -10.88 3.50 -29.27
CA LYS A 347 -12.10 2.75 -29.50
C LYS A 347 -11.80 1.37 -30.00
N GLY A 348 -12.29 0.36 -29.29
CA GLY A 348 -12.27 -1.04 -29.69
C GLY A 348 -13.69 -1.53 -29.90
N VAL A 349 -13.95 -2.22 -30.99
CA VAL A 349 -15.28 -2.76 -31.33
C VAL A 349 -15.14 -4.22 -31.67
N ASP A 350 -15.95 -5.06 -31.03
CA ASP A 350 -16.07 -6.51 -31.24
C ASP A 350 -14.72 -7.24 -31.19
N LEU A 351 -13.86 -6.80 -30.26
CA LEU A 351 -12.53 -7.36 -30.11
C LEU A 351 -12.61 -8.79 -29.58
N SER A 352 -11.97 -9.73 -30.30
CA SER A 352 -11.90 -11.12 -29.91
C SER A 352 -10.51 -11.66 -30.13
N PHE A 353 -10.04 -12.51 -29.20
CA PHE A 353 -8.71 -13.11 -29.27
C PHE A 353 -8.69 -14.54 -28.73
N ALA A 354 -7.88 -15.41 -29.39
CA ALA A 354 -7.68 -16.79 -28.98
C ALA A 354 -6.21 -17.19 -29.15
N TYR A 355 -5.68 -17.97 -28.21
CA TYR A 355 -4.40 -18.67 -28.35
C TYR A 355 -4.66 -20.09 -28.87
N GLY A 356 -4.46 -20.31 -30.17
CA GLY A 356 -4.79 -21.59 -30.81
C GLY A 356 -6.28 -21.90 -30.68
N ALA A 357 -6.64 -22.99 -29.99
CA ALA A 357 -8.02 -23.38 -29.78
C ALA A 357 -8.67 -22.75 -28.53
N LYS A 358 -7.88 -22.09 -27.67
CA LYS A 358 -8.37 -21.49 -26.43
C LYS A 358 -8.78 -20.05 -26.67
N GLU A 359 -10.09 -19.79 -26.67
CA GLU A 359 -10.65 -18.46 -26.68
C GLU A 359 -10.38 -17.77 -25.34
N ILE A 360 -9.90 -16.52 -25.38
CA ILE A 360 -9.58 -15.72 -24.19
C ILE A 360 -10.70 -14.73 -23.93
N PHE A 361 -11.12 -13.98 -24.96
CA PHE A 361 -12.26 -13.06 -24.87
C PHE A 361 -12.92 -12.90 -26.23
N ARG A 362 -14.19 -12.52 -26.21
CA ARG A 362 -15.04 -12.33 -27.39
C ARG A 362 -15.89 -11.07 -27.28
N ASP A 363 -16.06 -10.39 -28.42
CA ASP A 363 -16.97 -9.26 -28.63
C ASP A 363 -16.79 -8.15 -27.59
N VAL A 364 -15.53 -7.89 -27.19
CA VAL A 364 -15.18 -6.85 -26.22
C VAL A 364 -15.24 -5.50 -26.89
N CYS A 365 -16.02 -4.57 -26.31
CA CYS A 365 -16.12 -3.18 -26.72
C CYS A 365 -15.53 -2.26 -25.67
N ILE A 366 -14.67 -1.32 -26.11
CA ILE A 366 -14.00 -0.32 -25.26
C ILE A 366 -14.14 1.03 -25.94
N ASP A 367 -14.49 2.07 -25.16
CA ASP A 367 -14.56 3.44 -25.64
C ASP A 367 -13.99 4.39 -24.59
N ILE A 368 -12.81 4.98 -24.87
CA ILE A 368 -12.06 5.82 -23.92
C ILE A 368 -11.97 7.23 -24.48
N LYS A 369 -12.37 8.21 -23.68
CA LYS A 369 -12.36 9.63 -24.02
C LYS A 369 -11.16 10.36 -23.42
N LYS A 370 -10.86 11.53 -23.96
CA LYS A 370 -9.79 12.41 -23.49
C LYS A 370 -9.93 12.74 -22.00
N GLY A 371 -8.82 12.59 -21.27
CA GLY A 371 -8.73 12.92 -19.85
C GLY A 371 -9.43 11.94 -18.91
N GLU A 372 -9.97 10.82 -19.42
CA GLU A 372 -10.55 9.79 -18.57
C GLU A 372 -9.48 8.91 -17.93
N ARG A 373 -9.77 8.48 -16.71
CA ARG A 373 -8.99 7.51 -15.95
C ARG A 373 -9.77 6.23 -15.84
N VAL A 374 -9.46 5.30 -16.74
CA VAL A 374 -10.19 4.05 -16.90
C VAL A 374 -9.39 2.90 -16.34
N PHE A 375 -10.03 2.03 -15.56
CA PHE A 375 -9.40 0.84 -14.99
C PHE A 375 -10.02 -0.43 -15.56
N LEU A 376 -9.16 -1.42 -15.84
CA LEU A 376 -9.58 -2.76 -16.27
C LEU A 376 -9.35 -3.74 -15.12
N LEU A 377 -10.44 -4.25 -14.56
CA LEU A 377 -10.45 -5.23 -13.48
C LEU A 377 -10.90 -6.60 -14.01
N GLY A 378 -10.62 -7.65 -13.25
CA GLY A 378 -11.07 -9.00 -13.54
C GLY A 378 -10.15 -10.06 -12.93
N PRO A 379 -10.57 -11.34 -12.92
CA PRO A 379 -9.79 -12.44 -12.38
C PRO A 379 -8.42 -12.60 -13.05
N ASN A 380 -7.50 -13.26 -12.37
CA ASN A 380 -6.21 -13.58 -12.96
C ASN A 380 -6.38 -14.55 -14.14
N GLY A 381 -5.72 -14.25 -15.26
CA GLY A 381 -5.77 -15.05 -16.46
C GLY A 381 -7.01 -14.84 -17.35
N CYS A 382 -7.88 -13.86 -17.05
CA CYS A 382 -9.03 -13.52 -17.91
C CYS A 382 -8.65 -12.80 -19.22
N GLY A 383 -7.39 -12.37 -19.39
CA GLY A 383 -6.90 -11.78 -20.64
C GLY A 383 -6.58 -10.28 -20.59
N LYS A 384 -6.49 -9.66 -19.42
CA LYS A 384 -6.20 -8.20 -19.26
C LYS A 384 -4.93 -7.77 -20.00
N THR A 385 -3.80 -8.40 -19.71
CA THR A 385 -2.51 -8.15 -20.38
C THR A 385 -2.57 -8.44 -21.89
N THR A 386 -3.31 -9.49 -22.29
CA THR A 386 -3.51 -9.84 -23.71
C THR A 386 -4.25 -8.70 -24.42
N LEU A 387 -5.29 -8.16 -23.81
CA LEU A 387 -6.03 -7.02 -24.35
C LEU A 387 -5.13 -5.78 -24.49
N PHE A 388 -4.29 -5.47 -23.50
CA PHE A 388 -3.35 -4.35 -23.58
C PHE A 388 -2.31 -4.54 -24.68
N LYS A 389 -1.72 -5.73 -24.80
CA LYS A 389 -0.78 -6.06 -25.89
C LYS A 389 -1.44 -5.95 -27.27
N MET A 390 -2.72 -6.30 -27.37
CA MET A 390 -3.51 -6.15 -28.58
C MET A 390 -3.74 -4.67 -28.92
N LEU A 391 -4.12 -3.83 -27.94
CA LEU A 391 -4.32 -2.40 -28.12
C LEU A 391 -3.03 -1.68 -28.54
N CYS A 392 -1.86 -2.17 -28.11
CA CYS A 392 -0.54 -1.69 -28.55
C CYS A 392 -0.11 -2.25 -29.91
N SER A 393 -0.95 -2.98 -30.61
CA SER A 393 -0.62 -3.67 -31.89
C SER A 393 0.59 -4.63 -31.80
N ARG A 394 0.88 -5.14 -30.58
CA ARG A 394 1.97 -6.12 -30.34
C ARG A 394 1.56 -7.57 -30.58
N LEU A 395 0.28 -7.82 -30.79
CA LEU A 395 -0.28 -9.15 -31.10
C LEU A 395 -1.00 -9.13 -32.44
N GLY A 396 -0.68 -10.10 -33.30
CA GLY A 396 -1.38 -10.34 -34.56
C GLY A 396 -2.54 -11.34 -34.36
N GLY A 397 -3.42 -11.46 -35.38
CA GLY A 397 -4.51 -12.44 -35.38
C GLY A 397 -5.77 -11.99 -34.66
N THR A 398 -5.95 -10.70 -34.47
CA THR A 398 -7.11 -10.09 -33.81
C THR A 398 -8.33 -10.07 -34.73
N LYS A 399 -9.52 -10.38 -34.16
CA LYS A 399 -10.82 -10.06 -34.77
C LYS A 399 -11.34 -8.77 -34.15
N GLY A 400 -12.14 -8.02 -34.88
CA GLY A 400 -12.66 -6.74 -34.49
C GLY A 400 -11.83 -5.56 -34.99
N TYR A 401 -12.16 -4.37 -34.55
CA TYR A 401 -11.57 -3.12 -35.04
C TYR A 401 -11.08 -2.25 -33.88
N ILE A 402 -9.82 -1.79 -33.97
CA ILE A 402 -9.22 -0.83 -33.04
C ILE A 402 -8.97 0.46 -33.78
N SER A 403 -9.47 1.57 -33.23
CA SER A 403 -9.27 2.93 -33.73
C SER A 403 -8.63 3.80 -32.65
N LEU A 404 -7.53 4.41 -32.99
CA LEU A 404 -6.93 5.48 -32.22
C LEU A 404 -7.45 6.81 -32.74
N GLY A 405 -7.71 7.73 -31.82
CA GLY A 405 -8.10 9.09 -32.15
C GLY A 405 -6.98 9.88 -32.82
N SER A 406 -7.30 11.10 -33.27
CA SER A 406 -6.30 12.00 -33.84
C SER A 406 -5.25 12.41 -32.81
N ASN A 407 -3.99 12.44 -33.20
CA ASN A 407 -2.83 12.83 -32.38
C ASN A 407 -2.67 12.02 -31.08
N VAL A 408 -3.09 10.76 -31.05
CA VAL A 408 -2.90 9.89 -29.89
C VAL A 408 -1.48 9.30 -29.92
N ASP A 409 -0.75 9.59 -28.84
CA ASP A 409 0.61 9.09 -28.56
C ASP A 409 0.50 8.12 -27.36
N ILE A 410 0.81 6.83 -27.59
CA ILE A 410 0.66 5.77 -26.58
C ILE A 410 1.97 5.57 -25.85
N GLY A 411 1.94 5.68 -24.53
CA GLY A 411 2.97 5.18 -23.63
C GLY A 411 2.50 3.88 -22.97
N TYR A 412 3.27 2.81 -23.12
CA TYR A 412 2.94 1.50 -22.55
C TYR A 412 3.96 1.07 -21.50
N TYR A 413 3.46 0.81 -20.29
CA TYR A 413 4.23 0.20 -19.21
C TYR A 413 3.96 -1.31 -19.18
N ASP A 414 5.01 -2.10 -19.42
CA ASP A 414 4.97 -3.56 -19.32
C ASP A 414 5.55 -4.02 -17.98
N GLN A 415 4.92 -5.01 -17.39
CA GLN A 415 5.35 -5.60 -16.12
C GLN A 415 6.78 -6.18 -16.17
N THR A 416 7.28 -6.61 -17.36
CA THR A 416 8.62 -7.22 -17.53
C THR A 416 9.76 -6.22 -17.48
N GLN A 417 9.51 -4.91 -17.64
CA GLN A 417 10.51 -3.82 -17.59
C GLN A 417 11.75 -4.07 -18.49
N GLU A 418 11.57 -4.75 -19.61
CA GLU A 418 12.66 -5.10 -20.56
C GLU A 418 13.36 -3.90 -21.19
N SER A 419 12.84 -2.69 -21.00
CA SER A 419 13.35 -1.45 -21.59
C SER A 419 14.51 -0.81 -20.81
N LEU A 420 14.91 -1.34 -19.65
CA LEU A 420 15.97 -0.78 -18.81
C LEU A 420 17.32 -1.46 -19.08
N HIS A 421 18.41 -0.68 -19.07
CA HIS A 421 19.77 -1.12 -19.32
C HIS A 421 20.53 -1.34 -18.01
N ASP A 422 20.77 -2.57 -17.61
CA ASP A 422 21.37 -2.95 -16.34
C ASP A 422 22.74 -2.32 -16.05
N ALA A 423 23.54 -2.05 -17.09
CA ALA A 423 24.88 -1.50 -16.96
C ALA A 423 24.91 0.04 -16.75
N LYS A 424 23.79 0.73 -16.95
CA LYS A 424 23.73 2.20 -16.77
C LYS A 424 23.39 2.55 -15.33
N THR A 425 23.81 3.74 -14.91
CA THR A 425 23.31 4.31 -13.65
C THR A 425 21.91 4.88 -13.83
N VAL A 426 21.15 5.01 -12.72
CA VAL A 426 19.80 5.58 -12.72
C VAL A 426 19.76 6.95 -13.41
N LEU A 427 20.75 7.80 -13.13
CA LEU A 427 20.86 9.13 -13.74
C LEU A 427 21.01 9.04 -15.26
N TYR A 428 21.97 8.25 -15.74
CA TYR A 428 22.26 8.15 -17.18
C TYR A 428 21.20 7.35 -17.93
N GLU A 429 20.52 6.41 -17.29
CA GLU A 429 19.38 5.70 -17.88
C GLU A 429 18.25 6.64 -18.29
N VAL A 430 18.01 7.70 -17.49
CA VAL A 430 17.00 8.72 -17.79
C VAL A 430 17.58 9.80 -18.71
N TRP A 431 18.79 10.30 -18.43
CA TRP A 431 19.35 11.46 -19.13
C TRP A 431 19.69 11.17 -20.59
N ASP A 432 20.19 9.98 -20.91
CA ASP A 432 20.49 9.58 -22.28
C ASP A 432 19.24 9.55 -23.19
N GLU A 433 18.08 9.25 -22.63
CA GLU A 433 16.80 9.23 -23.35
C GLU A 433 16.24 10.65 -23.53
N TYR A 434 16.52 11.54 -22.57
CA TYR A 434 16.05 12.94 -22.58
C TYR A 434 17.23 13.96 -22.57
N PRO A 435 18.08 13.99 -23.60
CA PRO A 435 19.31 14.79 -23.60
C PRO A 435 19.08 16.32 -23.62
N ARG A 436 17.85 16.76 -23.82
CA ARG A 436 17.48 18.18 -23.75
C ARG A 436 17.25 18.67 -22.31
N MET A 437 17.11 17.76 -21.35
CA MET A 437 16.96 18.12 -19.94
C MET A 437 18.33 18.42 -19.34
N THR A 438 18.35 19.38 -18.44
CA THR A 438 19.55 19.65 -17.62
C THR A 438 19.71 18.57 -16.55
N GLU A 439 20.94 18.37 -16.06
CA GLU A 439 21.18 17.42 -14.95
C GLU A 439 20.29 17.73 -13.72
N THR A 440 20.07 19.01 -13.42
CA THR A 440 19.23 19.44 -12.30
C THR A 440 17.77 19.02 -12.50
N GLU A 441 17.21 19.15 -13.70
CA GLU A 441 15.86 18.72 -14.01
C GLU A 441 15.71 17.19 -13.91
N VAL A 442 16.71 16.43 -14.42
CA VAL A 442 16.70 14.97 -14.30
C VAL A 442 16.78 14.55 -12.83
N ARG A 443 17.67 15.15 -12.04
CA ARG A 443 17.80 14.87 -10.60
C ARG A 443 16.52 15.24 -9.84
N SER A 444 15.89 16.35 -10.18
CA SER A 444 14.61 16.75 -9.57
C SER A 444 13.50 15.76 -9.90
N SER A 445 13.43 15.30 -11.16
CA SER A 445 12.48 14.27 -11.57
C SER A 445 12.72 12.92 -10.86
N LEU A 446 13.99 12.53 -10.70
CA LEU A 446 14.38 11.32 -9.96
C LEU A 446 14.07 11.44 -8.46
N ALA A 447 14.31 12.61 -7.86
CA ALA A 447 14.00 12.86 -6.45
C ALA A 447 12.51 12.72 -6.15
N ALA A 448 11.68 13.09 -7.10
CA ALA A 448 10.25 12.91 -7.08
C ALA A 448 9.81 11.44 -7.02
N PHE A 449 10.54 10.57 -7.68
CA PHE A 449 10.38 9.13 -7.60
C PHE A 449 11.30 8.49 -6.53
N LEU A 450 11.67 9.27 -5.49
CA LEU A 450 12.38 8.85 -4.29
C LEU A 450 13.85 8.44 -4.49
N PHE A 451 14.48 8.81 -5.61
CA PHE A 451 15.92 8.66 -5.79
C PHE A 451 16.63 9.93 -5.33
N LYS A 452 17.26 9.89 -4.15
CA LYS A 452 17.90 11.06 -3.52
C LYS A 452 19.41 10.84 -3.32
N GLY A 453 20.17 11.95 -3.32
CA GLY A 453 21.61 11.91 -3.03
C GLY A 453 22.37 10.96 -3.94
N ASP A 454 23.02 9.96 -3.38
CA ASP A 454 23.86 9.00 -4.09
C ASP A 454 23.07 7.88 -4.79
N ASP A 455 21.77 7.74 -4.52
CA ASP A 455 20.95 6.71 -5.16
C ASP A 455 20.88 6.86 -6.68
N VAL A 456 21.01 8.07 -7.20
CA VAL A 456 21.01 8.35 -8.64
C VAL A 456 22.23 7.75 -9.38
N PHE A 457 23.27 7.39 -8.65
CA PHE A 457 24.50 6.80 -9.19
C PHE A 457 24.51 5.26 -9.08
N LYS A 458 23.51 4.65 -8.44
CA LYS A 458 23.38 3.19 -8.42
C LYS A 458 23.21 2.67 -9.82
N SER A 459 23.76 1.47 -10.11
CA SER A 459 23.50 0.74 -11.35
C SER A 459 22.05 0.26 -11.39
N ILE A 460 21.42 0.29 -12.56
CA ILE A 460 20.06 -0.27 -12.75
C ILE A 460 20.03 -1.76 -12.37
N GLY A 461 21.11 -2.50 -12.63
CA GLY A 461 21.22 -3.91 -12.27
C GLY A 461 21.19 -4.19 -10.76
N ASP A 462 21.62 -3.22 -9.94
CA ASP A 462 21.66 -3.33 -8.47
C ASP A 462 20.34 -2.91 -7.81
N LEU A 463 19.39 -2.40 -8.59
CA LEU A 463 18.11 -1.93 -8.07
C LEU A 463 17.15 -3.10 -7.76
N SER A 464 16.40 -2.95 -6.69
CA SER A 464 15.23 -3.80 -6.43
C SER A 464 14.17 -3.67 -7.52
N GLY A 465 13.29 -4.69 -7.65
CA GLY A 465 12.20 -4.65 -8.63
C GLY A 465 11.31 -3.40 -8.51
N GLY A 466 11.05 -2.93 -7.29
CA GLY A 466 10.30 -1.70 -7.05
C GLY A 466 11.04 -0.43 -7.48
N GLU A 467 12.36 -0.36 -7.28
CA GLU A 467 13.18 0.76 -7.73
C GLU A 467 13.25 0.80 -9.26
N ARG A 468 13.43 -0.35 -9.92
CA ARG A 468 13.38 -0.47 -11.38
C ARG A 468 12.04 0.01 -11.93
N ALA A 469 10.92 -0.38 -11.32
CA ALA A 469 9.59 0.06 -11.69
C ALA A 469 9.44 1.59 -11.63
N ARG A 470 9.96 2.22 -10.57
CA ARG A 470 9.94 3.69 -10.43
C ARG A 470 10.72 4.39 -11.55
N VAL A 471 11.90 3.88 -11.94
CA VAL A 471 12.67 4.43 -13.06
C VAL A 471 11.91 4.27 -14.38
N ALA A 472 11.34 3.10 -14.65
CA ALA A 472 10.57 2.84 -15.88
C ALA A 472 9.34 3.75 -15.99
N ILE A 473 8.60 3.95 -14.89
CA ILE A 473 7.44 4.85 -14.86
C ILE A 473 7.88 6.31 -15.05
N LEU A 474 8.96 6.74 -14.40
CA LEU A 474 9.49 8.09 -14.60
C LEU A 474 9.85 8.33 -16.06
N LYS A 475 10.56 7.39 -16.73
CA LYS A 475 10.87 7.49 -18.15
C LYS A 475 9.59 7.62 -18.98
N LEU A 476 8.57 6.82 -18.68
CA LEU A 476 7.30 6.89 -19.37
C LEU A 476 6.59 8.24 -19.16
N MET A 477 6.61 8.81 -17.96
CA MET A 477 6.01 10.12 -17.68
C MET A 477 6.75 11.25 -18.42
N LEU A 478 8.08 11.16 -18.52
CA LEU A 478 8.91 12.14 -19.25
C LEU A 478 8.74 12.05 -20.77
N SER A 479 8.21 10.96 -21.32
CA SER A 479 7.94 10.81 -22.77
C SER A 479 6.84 11.74 -23.29
N ARG A 480 6.05 12.34 -22.35
CA ARG A 480 4.96 13.26 -22.65
C ARG A 480 3.89 12.70 -23.59
N CYS A 481 3.68 11.39 -23.57
CA CYS A 481 2.54 10.75 -24.26
C CYS A 481 1.22 11.31 -23.72
N ASN A 482 0.14 11.19 -24.49
CA ASN A 482 -1.20 11.65 -24.07
C ASN A 482 -2.17 10.50 -23.75
N LEU A 483 -1.76 9.24 -24.01
CA LEU A 483 -2.45 8.03 -23.55
C LEU A 483 -1.47 7.11 -22.86
N LEU A 484 -1.66 6.85 -21.55
CA LEU A 484 -0.89 5.87 -20.79
C LEU A 484 -1.66 4.56 -20.68
N LEU A 485 -1.03 3.47 -21.13
CA LEU A 485 -1.48 2.11 -20.91
C LEU A 485 -0.57 1.47 -19.85
N LEU A 486 -1.09 1.21 -18.65
CA LEU A 486 -0.31 0.74 -17.50
C LEU A 486 -0.78 -0.65 -17.08
N ASP A 487 0.07 -1.68 -17.21
CA ASP A 487 -0.23 -3.06 -16.82
C ASP A 487 0.40 -3.38 -15.47
N GLU A 488 -0.44 -3.39 -14.41
CA GLU A 488 -0.07 -3.65 -13.01
C GLU A 488 1.14 -2.81 -12.50
N PRO A 489 1.13 -1.47 -12.63
CA PRO A 489 2.27 -0.64 -12.27
C PRO A 489 2.53 -0.57 -10.76
N THR A 490 1.58 -0.99 -9.94
CA THR A 490 1.67 -1.01 -8.47
C THR A 490 2.32 -2.28 -7.92
N ASN A 491 2.55 -3.29 -8.75
CA ASN A 491 3.19 -4.54 -8.31
C ASN A 491 4.63 -4.30 -7.88
N HIS A 492 5.04 -4.95 -6.79
CA HIS A 492 6.37 -4.85 -6.19
C HIS A 492 6.73 -3.46 -5.62
N LEU A 493 5.84 -2.47 -5.69
CA LEU A 493 6.05 -1.18 -5.06
C LEU A 493 5.67 -1.24 -3.57
N ASP A 494 6.52 -0.67 -2.72
CA ASP A 494 6.18 -0.40 -1.32
C ASP A 494 5.17 0.75 -1.22
N ILE A 495 4.62 0.95 -0.04
CA ILE A 495 3.56 1.93 0.21
C ILE A 495 4.00 3.34 -0.22
N ILE A 496 5.24 3.75 0.10
CA ILE A 496 5.76 5.09 -0.23
C ILE A 496 5.91 5.26 -1.75
N SER A 497 6.39 4.23 -2.45
CA SER A 497 6.50 4.24 -3.90
C SER A 497 5.15 4.28 -4.60
N ARG A 498 4.14 3.59 -4.04
CA ARG A 498 2.74 3.68 -4.52
C ARG A 498 2.17 5.08 -4.35
N GLU A 499 2.42 5.73 -3.22
CA GLU A 499 2.00 7.12 -2.98
C GLU A 499 2.64 8.10 -3.98
N ALA A 500 3.93 7.95 -4.25
CA ALA A 500 4.62 8.76 -5.25
C ALA A 500 4.03 8.55 -6.66
N LEU A 501 3.76 7.31 -7.06
CA LEU A 501 3.10 6.99 -8.32
C LEU A 501 1.69 7.59 -8.39
N GLU A 502 0.92 7.45 -7.33
CA GLU A 502 -0.44 7.98 -7.22
C GLU A 502 -0.46 9.50 -7.39
N MET A 503 0.46 10.20 -6.72
CA MET A 503 0.62 11.65 -6.86
C MET A 503 1.00 12.02 -8.31
N ALA A 504 1.96 11.34 -8.91
CA ALA A 504 2.39 11.56 -10.29
C ALA A 504 1.23 11.39 -11.28
N LEU A 505 0.45 10.30 -11.17
CA LEU A 505 -0.70 10.05 -12.04
C LEU A 505 -1.88 10.99 -11.77
N THR A 506 -2.02 11.50 -10.53
CA THR A 506 -3.01 12.53 -10.21
C THR A 506 -2.73 13.83 -10.94
N CYS A 507 -1.45 14.22 -11.04
CA CYS A 507 -1.00 15.42 -11.73
C CYS A 507 -0.88 15.26 -13.26
N TYR A 508 -1.00 14.05 -13.79
CA TYR A 508 -0.90 13.80 -15.22
C TYR A 508 -2.16 14.29 -15.96
N GLU A 509 -1.97 15.09 -17.01
CA GLU A 509 -3.06 15.75 -17.76
C GLU A 509 -3.66 14.89 -18.88
N GLY A 510 -3.01 13.78 -19.24
CA GLY A 510 -3.46 12.89 -20.33
C GLY A 510 -4.51 11.88 -19.87
N THR A 511 -4.81 10.95 -20.78
CA THR A 511 -5.75 9.84 -20.59
C THR A 511 -5.01 8.64 -20.02
N ILE A 512 -5.62 7.94 -19.06
CA ILE A 512 -5.03 6.74 -18.44
C ILE A 512 -5.96 5.56 -18.66
N PHE A 513 -5.41 4.45 -19.16
CA PHE A 513 -6.04 3.15 -19.12
C PHE A 513 -5.13 2.16 -18.41
N MET A 514 -5.61 1.58 -17.30
CA MET A 514 -4.76 0.85 -16.37
C MET A 514 -5.38 -0.47 -15.91
N VAL A 515 -4.54 -1.49 -15.79
CA VAL A 515 -4.83 -2.70 -15.03
C VAL A 515 -4.21 -2.54 -13.65
N SER A 516 -4.98 -2.70 -12.59
CA SER A 516 -4.45 -2.73 -11.21
C SER A 516 -5.35 -3.57 -10.30
N HIS A 517 -4.74 -4.20 -9.30
CA HIS A 517 -5.43 -4.87 -8.19
C HIS A 517 -5.39 -4.05 -6.89
N ASP A 518 -4.74 -2.89 -6.89
CA ASP A 518 -4.70 -1.98 -5.75
C ASP A 518 -6.02 -1.19 -5.63
N ARG A 519 -6.89 -1.65 -4.73
CA ARG A 519 -8.24 -1.09 -4.54
C ARG A 519 -8.22 0.36 -4.04
N TYR A 520 -7.26 0.71 -3.19
CA TYR A 520 -7.09 2.07 -2.70
C TYR A 520 -6.74 3.02 -3.85
N PHE A 521 -5.81 2.58 -4.70
CA PHE A 521 -5.37 3.30 -5.88
C PHE A 521 -6.52 3.49 -6.90
N ILE A 522 -7.29 2.41 -7.16
CA ILE A 522 -8.47 2.46 -8.04
C ILE A 522 -9.51 3.42 -7.47
N ASN A 523 -9.78 3.34 -6.16
CA ASN A 523 -10.81 4.16 -5.52
C ASN A 523 -10.51 5.66 -5.63
N ARG A 524 -9.22 6.03 -5.58
CA ARG A 524 -8.78 7.42 -5.65
C ARG A 524 -8.73 8.00 -7.06
N LEU A 525 -8.38 7.17 -8.06
CA LEU A 525 -8.10 7.65 -9.40
C LEU A 525 -9.17 7.32 -10.45
N ALA A 526 -9.97 6.26 -10.26
CA ALA A 526 -10.87 5.78 -11.29
C ALA A 526 -12.07 6.72 -11.51
N ASP A 527 -12.27 7.10 -12.76
CA ASP A 527 -13.51 7.70 -13.26
C ASP A 527 -14.47 6.62 -13.77
N ARG A 528 -13.90 5.52 -14.31
CA ARG A 528 -14.63 4.42 -14.95
C ARG A 528 -13.89 3.10 -14.80
N ILE A 529 -14.64 2.02 -14.64
CA ILE A 529 -14.11 0.66 -14.48
C ILE A 529 -14.71 -0.24 -15.56
N TYR A 530 -13.86 -0.95 -16.28
CA TYR A 530 -14.22 -2.10 -17.09
C TYR A 530 -13.93 -3.37 -16.30
N TYR A 531 -14.93 -4.23 -16.13
CA TYR A 531 -14.75 -5.52 -15.46
C TYR A 531 -14.82 -6.66 -16.48
N MET A 532 -13.71 -7.37 -16.62
CA MET A 532 -13.57 -8.50 -17.55
C MET A 532 -13.79 -9.80 -16.80
N ASP A 533 -14.82 -10.54 -17.20
CA ASP A 533 -15.17 -11.84 -16.64
C ASP A 533 -15.74 -12.75 -17.73
N ASN A 534 -15.36 -14.05 -17.69
CA ASN A 534 -15.82 -15.06 -18.64
C ASN A 534 -15.74 -14.63 -20.11
N GLY A 535 -14.65 -13.93 -20.48
CA GLY A 535 -14.39 -13.48 -21.84
C GLY A 535 -15.22 -12.28 -22.30
N SER A 536 -16.03 -11.68 -21.44
CA SER A 536 -16.82 -10.48 -21.71
C SER A 536 -16.36 -9.30 -20.84
N VAL A 537 -16.67 -8.07 -21.25
CA VAL A 537 -16.36 -6.85 -20.50
C VAL A 537 -17.62 -6.10 -20.18
N THR A 538 -17.79 -5.74 -18.92
CA THR A 538 -18.89 -4.91 -18.43
C THR A 538 -18.36 -3.57 -17.95
N GLU A 539 -19.02 -2.48 -18.34
CA GLU A 539 -18.66 -1.12 -17.96
C GLU A 539 -19.38 -0.68 -16.68
N TYR A 540 -18.64 -0.01 -15.79
CA TYR A 540 -19.14 0.61 -14.57
C TYR A 540 -18.62 2.05 -14.49
N VAL A 541 -19.50 2.99 -14.20
CA VAL A 541 -19.15 4.41 -14.03
C VAL A 541 -18.94 4.68 -12.54
N GLY A 542 -17.79 5.28 -12.19
CA GLY A 542 -17.43 5.63 -10.85
C GLY A 542 -16.16 4.91 -10.36
N ASN A 543 -15.89 5.03 -9.06
CA ASN A 543 -14.74 4.47 -8.39
C ASN A 543 -14.96 3.02 -7.91
N TYR A 544 -13.98 2.48 -7.16
CA TYR A 544 -14.05 1.10 -6.67
C TYR A 544 -15.23 0.86 -5.71
N ASP A 545 -15.54 1.79 -4.80
CA ASP A 545 -16.64 1.62 -3.85
C ASP A 545 -17.98 1.53 -4.60
N SER A 546 -18.19 2.40 -5.59
CA SER A 546 -19.38 2.36 -6.46
C SER A 546 -19.49 1.03 -7.22
N PHE A 547 -18.37 0.47 -7.67
CA PHE A 547 -18.32 -0.84 -8.34
C PHE A 547 -18.73 -1.98 -7.39
N VAL A 548 -18.24 -1.98 -6.14
CA VAL A 548 -18.59 -2.97 -5.13
C VAL A 548 -20.08 -2.92 -4.79
N GLU A 549 -20.64 -1.73 -4.56
CA GLU A 549 -22.06 -1.50 -4.30
C GLU A 549 -22.94 -2.07 -5.44
N TYR A 550 -22.54 -1.79 -6.69
CA TYR A 550 -23.26 -2.27 -7.85
C TYR A 550 -23.22 -3.78 -8.01
N ARG A 551 -22.07 -4.43 -7.72
CA ARG A 551 -21.97 -5.90 -7.68
C ARG A 551 -22.85 -6.51 -6.61
N ALA A 552 -22.83 -5.93 -5.39
CA ALA A 552 -23.66 -6.41 -4.28
C ALA A 552 -25.16 -6.33 -4.59
N ALA A 553 -25.60 -5.24 -5.20
CA ALA A 553 -27.01 -5.06 -5.61
C ALA A 553 -27.46 -6.10 -6.67
N ARG A 554 -26.56 -6.54 -7.54
CA ARG A 554 -26.85 -7.58 -8.56
C ARG A 554 -26.80 -9.01 -8.04
N SER A 555 -26.09 -9.24 -6.95
CA SER A 555 -25.93 -10.59 -6.35
C SER A 555 -27.09 -10.99 -5.45
N GLN A 556 -28.01 -10.07 -5.10
CA GLN A 556 -29.24 -10.41 -4.38
C GLN A 556 -30.23 -11.02 -5.39
N PRO A 557 -30.76 -12.23 -5.14
CA PRO A 557 -31.79 -12.81 -6.01
C PRO A 557 -33.03 -11.95 -5.92
N SER A 558 -33.27 -11.14 -6.95
CA SER A 558 -34.49 -10.36 -7.11
C SER A 558 -35.66 -11.32 -7.36
N GLY A 559 -36.52 -11.50 -6.35
CA GLY A 559 -37.86 -11.92 -6.58
C GLY A 559 -38.57 -10.89 -7.45
N ASP A 560 -39.11 -11.34 -8.57
CA ASP A 560 -40.02 -10.67 -9.49
C ASP A 560 -40.01 -9.12 -9.53
N ALA A 561 -39.11 -8.56 -10.33
CA ALA A 561 -39.32 -7.24 -10.91
C ALA A 561 -38.90 -7.25 -12.38
N SER A 562 -39.87 -7.04 -13.25
CA SER A 562 -39.66 -6.82 -14.69
C SER A 562 -38.61 -5.75 -14.97
N PRO A 563 -37.80 -5.90 -16.02
CA PRO A 563 -36.74 -4.93 -16.32
C PRO A 563 -37.35 -3.60 -16.73
N ALA A 564 -37.18 -2.58 -15.91
CA ALA A 564 -37.45 -1.20 -16.31
C ALA A 564 -36.44 -0.78 -17.42
N PRO A 565 -36.82 0.09 -18.33
CA PRO A 565 -36.01 0.42 -19.50
C PRO A 565 -34.66 1.05 -19.10
N VAL A 566 -33.60 0.38 -19.51
CA VAL A 566 -32.18 0.66 -19.24
C VAL A 566 -31.75 2.11 -19.58
N ASN A 567 -32.50 2.84 -20.40
CA ASN A 567 -32.14 4.17 -20.85
C ASN A 567 -32.42 5.31 -19.85
N ALA A 568 -33.50 5.24 -19.06
CA ALA A 568 -33.86 6.34 -18.15
C ALA A 568 -32.95 6.39 -16.88
N GLU A 569 -32.48 5.24 -16.43
CA GLU A 569 -31.49 5.17 -15.32
C GLU A 569 -30.08 5.55 -15.76
N LYS A 570 -29.73 5.25 -17.01
CA LYS A 570 -28.45 5.66 -17.63
C LYS A 570 -28.35 7.17 -17.77
N GLU A 571 -29.44 7.84 -18.18
CA GLU A 571 -29.51 9.29 -18.30
C GLU A 571 -29.47 9.99 -16.93
N LYS A 572 -30.12 9.44 -15.92
CA LYS A 572 -30.11 10.00 -14.56
C LYS A 572 -28.73 9.89 -13.92
N ARG A 573 -28.02 8.76 -14.12
CA ARG A 573 -26.65 8.53 -13.60
C ARG A 573 -25.60 9.36 -14.33
N VAL A 574 -25.74 9.55 -15.65
CA VAL A 574 -24.88 10.46 -16.43
C VAL A 574 -25.07 11.90 -15.97
N SER A 575 -26.31 12.29 -15.63
CA SER A 575 -26.64 13.60 -15.07
C SER A 575 -26.02 13.79 -13.67
N ASP A 576 -26.15 12.79 -12.77
CA ASP A 576 -25.58 12.85 -11.42
C ASP A 576 -24.05 12.82 -11.45
N TYR A 577 -23.45 12.04 -12.36
CA TYR A 577 -22.01 12.04 -12.61
C TYR A 577 -21.51 13.39 -13.13
N LYS A 578 -22.26 13.98 -14.07
CA LYS A 578 -21.91 15.30 -14.62
C LYS A 578 -21.97 16.39 -13.54
N GLN A 579 -22.98 16.34 -12.67
CA GLN A 579 -23.07 17.22 -11.50
C GLN A 579 -21.94 17.00 -10.50
N ARG A 580 -21.56 15.77 -10.21
CA ARG A 580 -20.40 15.44 -9.32
C ARG A 580 -19.08 15.88 -9.95
N LYS A 581 -18.91 15.72 -11.26
CA LYS A 581 -17.72 16.18 -11.99
C LYS A 581 -17.63 17.71 -12.02
N GLU A 582 -18.75 18.39 -12.21
CA GLU A 582 -18.82 19.86 -12.13
C GLU A 582 -18.56 20.35 -10.71
N ALA A 583 -19.08 19.67 -9.68
CA ALA A 583 -18.81 19.97 -8.29
C ALA A 583 -17.32 19.73 -7.93
N ALA A 584 -16.74 18.63 -8.37
CA ALA A 584 -15.32 18.33 -8.17
C ALA A 584 -14.39 19.29 -8.93
N ALA A 585 -14.80 19.73 -10.13
CA ALA A 585 -14.09 20.76 -10.89
C ALA A 585 -14.20 22.14 -10.24
N ALA A 586 -15.35 22.46 -9.67
CA ALA A 586 -15.57 23.69 -8.90
C ALA A 586 -14.72 23.69 -7.61
N GLU A 587 -14.65 22.55 -6.91
CA GLU A 587 -13.84 22.39 -5.71
C GLU A 587 -12.34 22.52 -6.02
N ARG A 588 -11.85 21.89 -7.10
CA ARG A 588 -10.45 22.08 -7.55
C ARG A 588 -10.14 23.52 -7.92
N LYS A 589 -11.11 24.23 -8.52
CA LYS A 589 -10.96 25.65 -8.85
C LYS A 589 -10.93 26.52 -7.60
N ARG A 590 -11.77 26.20 -6.61
CA ARG A 590 -11.78 26.81 -5.26
C ARG A 590 -10.45 26.60 -4.55
N GLN A 591 -9.94 25.35 -4.52
CA GLN A 591 -8.66 25.01 -3.92
C GLN A 591 -7.49 25.79 -4.55
N LYS A 592 -7.49 25.89 -5.88
CA LYS A 592 -6.46 26.65 -6.61
C LYS A 592 -6.55 28.16 -6.35
N GLN A 593 -7.75 28.68 -6.11
CA GLN A 593 -7.94 30.10 -5.74
C GLN A 593 -7.43 30.36 -4.32
N ILE A 594 -7.65 29.43 -3.38
CA ILE A 594 -7.12 29.48 -2.02
C ILE A 594 -5.58 29.50 -2.07
N GLU A 595 -4.97 28.54 -2.78
CA GLU A 595 -3.51 28.42 -2.89
C GLU A 595 -2.87 29.69 -3.50
N ASN A 596 -3.49 30.26 -4.54
CA ASN A 596 -3.00 31.51 -5.15
C ASN A 596 -3.12 32.70 -4.18
N ALA A 597 -4.22 32.79 -3.44
CA ALA A 597 -4.44 33.86 -2.48
C ALA A 597 -3.43 33.77 -1.32
N GLU A 598 -3.14 32.58 -0.82
CA GLU A 598 -2.12 32.35 0.22
C GLU A 598 -0.71 32.75 -0.25
N GLN A 599 -0.33 32.39 -1.49
CA GLN A 599 0.96 32.77 -2.08
C GLN A 599 1.08 34.31 -2.27
N ASP A 600 0.00 34.96 -2.70
CA ASP A 600 -0.01 36.42 -2.87
C ASP A 600 0.08 37.14 -1.52
N ILE A 601 -0.57 36.61 -0.47
CA ILE A 601 -0.46 37.14 0.90
C ILE A 601 0.99 37.02 1.38
N GLU A 602 1.61 35.82 1.29
CA GLU A 602 2.99 35.61 1.73
C GLU A 602 3.97 36.55 1.02
N ARG A 603 3.79 36.76 -0.30
CA ARG A 603 4.61 37.68 -1.07
C ARG A 603 4.45 39.13 -0.58
N LEU A 604 3.20 39.59 -0.39
CA LEU A 604 2.92 40.95 0.04
C LEU A 604 3.35 41.21 1.47
N GLU A 605 3.26 40.23 2.39
CA GLU A 605 3.79 40.33 3.75
C GLU A 605 5.31 40.44 3.79
N ASN A 606 6.02 39.69 2.94
CA ASN A 606 7.45 39.81 2.79
C ASN A 606 7.86 41.20 2.24
N GLU A 607 7.19 41.69 1.19
CA GLU A 607 7.39 43.03 0.64
C GLU A 607 7.11 44.13 1.67
N LEU A 608 6.06 43.99 2.48
CA LEU A 608 5.70 44.89 3.56
C LEU A 608 6.76 44.90 4.67
N SER A 609 7.32 43.73 5.01
CA SER A 609 8.39 43.59 5.99
C SER A 609 9.66 44.28 5.51
N GLU A 610 10.06 44.12 4.24
CA GLU A 610 11.20 44.81 3.64
C GLU A 610 11.01 46.33 3.61
N LEU A 611 9.80 46.81 3.32
CA LEU A 611 9.44 48.23 3.32
C LEU A 611 9.57 48.81 4.74
N ASN A 612 9.07 48.10 5.74
CA ASN A 612 9.19 48.51 7.15
C ASN A 612 10.66 48.52 7.63
N GLU A 613 11.49 47.56 7.22
CA GLU A 613 12.93 47.59 7.51
C GLU A 613 13.62 48.80 6.87
N ARG A 614 13.27 49.13 5.63
CA ARG A 614 13.81 50.33 4.94
C ARG A 614 13.43 51.62 5.64
N MET A 615 12.22 51.75 6.20
CA MET A 615 11.81 52.92 6.99
C MET A 615 12.61 53.10 8.28
N THR A 616 13.21 52.03 8.84
CA THR A 616 14.04 52.11 10.06
C THR A 616 15.48 52.50 9.81
N LEU A 617 15.93 52.58 8.55
CA LEU A 617 17.31 52.97 8.21
C LEU A 617 17.57 54.45 8.54
N PRO A 618 18.73 54.80 9.16
CA PRO A 618 19.04 56.16 9.57
C PRO A 618 19.06 57.18 8.42
N GLU A 619 19.39 56.75 7.22
CA GLU A 619 19.43 57.57 6.01
C GLU A 619 18.04 58.00 5.51
N VAL A 620 17.04 57.13 5.69
CA VAL A 620 15.67 57.39 5.26
C VAL A 620 14.87 58.09 6.37
N SER A 621 15.19 57.83 7.65
CA SER A 621 14.53 58.44 8.82
C SER A 621 14.71 59.95 8.92
N SER A 622 15.63 60.53 8.20
CA SER A 622 15.86 62.01 8.13
C SER A 622 15.11 62.69 6.97
N ASP A 623 14.55 61.94 6.01
CA ASP A 623 13.80 62.49 4.88
C ASP A 623 12.27 62.33 5.11
N TYR A 624 11.64 63.38 5.58
CA TYR A 624 10.19 63.41 5.89
C TYR A 624 9.30 63.11 4.67
N ALA A 625 9.70 63.55 3.48
CA ALA A 625 8.94 63.32 2.24
C ALA A 625 9.06 61.83 1.82
N GLY A 626 10.25 61.25 1.93
CA GLY A 626 10.49 59.82 1.64
C GLY A 626 9.74 58.88 2.59
N ILE A 627 9.71 59.20 3.90
CA ILE A 627 8.93 58.42 4.88
C ILE A 627 7.43 58.46 4.57
N MET A 628 6.89 59.60 4.19
CA MET A 628 5.47 59.78 3.90
C MET A 628 5.05 58.95 2.69
N GLU A 629 5.90 58.85 1.67
CA GLU A 629 5.64 58.02 0.47
C GLU A 629 5.73 56.53 0.79
N LEU A 630 6.73 56.07 1.58
CA LEU A 630 6.87 54.69 2.01
C LEU A 630 5.71 54.26 2.94
N THR A 631 5.25 55.14 3.81
CA THR A 631 4.08 54.87 4.68
C THR A 631 2.81 54.70 3.88
N LYS A 632 2.63 55.50 2.79
CA LYS A 632 1.49 55.35 1.89
C LYS A 632 1.55 54.00 1.15
N GLN A 633 2.72 53.62 0.64
CA GLN A 633 2.93 52.32 -0.01
C GLN A 633 2.65 51.16 0.94
N ALA A 634 3.08 51.23 2.18
CA ALA A 634 2.81 50.22 3.22
C ALA A 634 1.31 50.12 3.52
N ALA A 635 0.59 51.22 3.60
CA ALA A 635 -0.86 51.23 3.80
C ALA A 635 -1.63 50.61 2.61
N GLU A 636 -1.22 50.92 1.37
CA GLU A 636 -1.82 50.32 0.16
C GLU A 636 -1.55 48.80 0.08
N MET A 637 -0.38 48.32 0.52
CA MET A 637 -0.09 46.90 0.62
C MET A 637 -0.90 46.22 1.71
N GLN A 638 -1.05 46.85 2.88
CA GLN A 638 -1.85 46.32 3.98
C GLN A 638 -3.32 46.17 3.56
N GLU A 639 -3.89 47.14 2.84
CA GLU A 639 -5.26 47.07 2.34
C GLU A 639 -5.45 45.93 1.34
N LYS A 640 -4.44 45.61 0.52
CA LYS A 640 -4.45 44.44 -0.38
C LYS A 640 -4.40 43.12 0.39
N ILE A 641 -3.55 43.04 1.42
CA ILE A 641 -3.45 41.85 2.29
C ILE A 641 -4.79 41.61 2.99
N ASP A 642 -5.40 42.65 3.56
CA ASP A 642 -6.70 42.56 4.24
C ASP A 642 -7.82 42.12 3.26
N GLY A 643 -7.77 42.60 1.99
CA GLY A 643 -8.69 42.17 0.94
C GLY A 643 -8.52 40.70 0.54
N LEU A 644 -7.28 40.20 0.52
CA LEU A 644 -6.99 38.78 0.24
C LEU A 644 -7.41 37.87 1.40
N TYR A 645 -7.25 38.31 2.63
CA TYR A 645 -7.78 37.56 3.80
C TYR A 645 -9.30 37.49 3.79
N ALA A 646 -10.01 38.57 3.45
CA ALA A 646 -11.47 38.56 3.28
C ALA A 646 -11.92 37.59 2.16
N LEU A 647 -11.15 37.53 1.05
CA LEU A 647 -11.41 36.56 -0.02
C LEU A 647 -11.17 35.11 0.45
N LEU A 648 -10.14 34.87 1.27
CA LEU A 648 -9.89 33.57 1.86
C LEU A 648 -11.03 33.12 2.78
N ASP A 649 -11.53 34.02 3.62
CA ASP A 649 -12.68 33.74 4.50
C ASP A 649 -13.91 33.36 3.69
N GLU A 650 -14.22 34.08 2.58
CA GLU A 650 -15.30 33.72 1.65
C GLU A 650 -15.07 32.38 0.93
N LEU A 651 -13.82 32.00 0.71
CA LEU A 651 -13.47 30.75 0.06
C LEU A 651 -13.43 29.56 1.05
N TYR A 652 -13.33 29.80 2.35
CA TYR A 652 -13.38 28.75 3.38
C TYR A 652 -14.80 28.47 3.88
N ASP A 653 -15.72 29.43 3.76
CA ASP A 653 -17.16 29.23 3.98
C ASP A 653 -17.82 28.53 2.77
#